data_76a70e0b63a7ec29c9f20c3a8c31c127
#
_entry.id   76a70e0b63a7ec29c9f20c3a8c31c127
#
_cell.length_a   1.000
_cell.length_b   1.000
_cell.length_c   1.000
_cell.angle_alpha   90.00
_cell.angle_beta   90.00
_cell.angle_gamma   90.00
#
_symmetry.space_group_name_H-M   'P 1'
#
loop_
_entity.id
_entity.type
_entity.pdbx_description
1 polymer ?
#
loop_
_entity_poly.entity_id
_entity_poly.type
_entity_poly.pdbx_seq_one_letter_code
_entity_poly.pdbx_strand_id
1 'polypeptide(L)'
;MSKTTLIDCCIKKYAYREVSQIYQELEISGEGLSQSQVELMREKYGVNSFSQRRNDTMLRLLRRAFINPFNIILLVLGIISLATDVVLVSNFARNATTAVIIFSMILISGTIRLVQELRAKNASKQLNRLIHESITVRRAGEVKEIPAEELVVGDIVLLVAGDRVPADLRLTKVSDLFLSQAAITGESAILEKNAQAISYSNSESLTQLENLAFMATTVISGKGEGIVLAVGKDTLYGSFTKEDPDEKQSFQKGANSIAWVMLRFIAVLIPIVFILLQITGGRWLESFAFALSVAVGLMPEMLPMVITACLARGSLSMSKKQTIIKDINAMQGFGSMDVLCMDKTGTLTNESILLEYYMDVLGNESGQVLDFAFLNSAFHSGVCNPIDNAILACQTMPGHEQHFSDLLMRYQKEDEIPFDYSRKFVSTLVTDKNGDCQLIMKGNISQIVSRCSHVEFRGEILPMEKNGMQSVASVVDEMLQDGMKVIAVARKKIEKQDQIIPTDENNMILMGYLAFFDAPKKTAKTSVEALKRLQVTPKILTGDQADVAASICRRVKIPSEIILTGADLDQMTDDELGKTVEDIHVFAELTPGQKVRIVSALRQNGHTVGFLGDGINDIPAFCESNVGISVDTAVDAAKDAADVVLLQKDLGVLEQGILEGRKTFTNMLKYIKITASSNFGNIFSVVCASAFLPFLPMTSLQILLLNLLYDVLCIILPWDNVDEEETLSPRDWSGKTLGRFMLFFGPISSIFDIVTFLFLYYILCPLLCGDTTYLNMVDPVMQSQYVALFQTGWFLESMWTQVLILHFLRTRKIPFVQSSPSIPVVCTTFAGIIVFTSLTFTKSAGVIGLTKLPIMYFLFLFVVVLLYMLLTTVVKTVYQKKYHELI
;
A
#
# COMPACT_ATOMS: atom_id res chain seq x y z
N MET A 1 33.70 0.90 13.17
CA MET A 1 33.27 1.99 12.30
C MET A 1 31.88 1.67 11.81
N SER A 2 30.93 2.60 11.88
CA SER A 2 29.59 2.38 11.30
C SER A 2 29.71 2.24 9.78
N LYS A 3 28.76 1.54 9.13
CA LYS A 3 28.75 1.37 7.68
C LYS A 3 28.72 2.74 6.94
N THR A 4 28.03 3.71 7.50
CA THR A 4 27.97 5.10 7.05
C THR A 4 29.35 5.76 7.01
N THR A 5 30.19 5.56 8.03
CA THR A 5 31.54 6.13 8.10
C THR A 5 32.48 5.57 7.02
N LEU A 6 32.27 4.33 6.60
CA LEU A 6 33.06 3.70 5.52
C LEU A 6 32.65 4.25 4.14
N ILE A 7 31.35 4.43 3.90
CA ILE A 7 30.81 5.00 2.66
C ILE A 7 31.26 6.45 2.52
N ASP A 8 31.16 7.25 3.59
CA ASP A 8 31.65 8.62 3.63
C ASP A 8 33.13 8.74 3.23
N CYS A 9 34.00 7.89 3.75
CA CYS A 9 35.41 7.88 3.40
C CYS A 9 35.67 7.51 1.94
N CYS A 10 34.87 6.55 1.39
CA CYS A 10 35.06 6.11 0.02
C CYS A 10 34.64 7.18 -1.00
N ILE A 11 33.52 7.86 -0.78
CA ILE A 11 33.00 8.88 -1.70
C ILE A 11 33.80 10.18 -1.61
N LYS A 12 34.17 10.64 -0.41
CA LYS A 12 35.00 11.82 -0.19
C LYS A 12 36.34 11.76 -0.95
N LYS A 13 36.95 10.60 -1.06
CA LYS A 13 38.17 10.38 -1.82
C LYS A 13 38.11 10.90 -3.26
N TYR A 14 36.95 10.73 -3.91
CA TYR A 14 36.77 11.13 -5.31
C TYR A 14 36.48 12.62 -5.49
N ALA A 15 36.01 13.32 -4.45
CA ALA A 15 35.84 14.78 -4.48
C ALA A 15 37.16 15.54 -4.61
N TYR A 16 38.22 15.02 -4.01
CA TYR A 16 39.55 15.65 -3.99
C TYR A 16 40.46 15.26 -5.17
N ARG A 17 39.96 14.38 -6.06
CA ARG A 17 40.73 13.89 -7.21
C ARG A 17 40.33 14.60 -8.49
N GLU A 18 41.32 14.76 -9.38
CA GLU A 18 41.09 15.19 -10.75
C GLU A 18 40.33 14.14 -11.52
N VAL A 19 39.44 14.58 -12.43
CA VAL A 19 38.60 13.68 -13.25
C VAL A 19 39.41 12.66 -14.03
N SER A 20 40.60 13.05 -14.53
CA SER A 20 41.54 12.19 -15.24
C SER A 20 42.04 11.00 -14.41
N GLN A 21 42.26 11.23 -13.11
CA GLN A 21 42.69 10.18 -12.18
C GLN A 21 41.56 9.19 -11.87
N ILE A 22 40.31 9.68 -11.83
CA ILE A 22 39.13 8.84 -11.63
C ILE A 22 38.90 7.92 -12.83
N TYR A 23 39.06 8.46 -14.06
CA TYR A 23 39.00 7.64 -15.28
C TYR A 23 40.02 6.51 -15.26
N GLN A 24 41.25 6.79 -14.82
CA GLN A 24 42.32 5.77 -14.72
C GLN A 24 42.03 4.73 -13.64
N GLU A 25 41.54 5.15 -12.44
CA GLU A 25 41.27 4.22 -11.33
C GLU A 25 40.10 3.29 -11.63
N LEU A 26 39.07 3.76 -12.31
CA LEU A 26 37.90 2.97 -12.69
C LEU A 26 38.07 2.27 -14.06
N GLU A 27 39.20 2.44 -14.73
CA GLU A 27 39.50 1.89 -16.07
C GLU A 27 38.43 2.27 -17.11
N ILE A 28 37.98 3.53 -17.09
CA ILE A 28 36.93 4.05 -17.97
C ILE A 28 37.50 5.02 -18.98
N SER A 29 36.96 5.06 -20.18
CA SER A 29 37.22 6.10 -21.17
C SER A 29 36.21 7.24 -21.05
N GLY A 30 36.54 8.44 -21.52
CA GLY A 30 35.58 9.56 -21.61
C GLY A 30 34.35 9.27 -22.49
N GLU A 31 34.37 8.21 -23.27
CA GLU A 31 33.27 7.72 -24.12
C GLU A 31 32.31 6.78 -23.35
N GLY A 32 32.62 6.49 -22.07
CA GLY A 32 31.80 5.60 -21.21
C GLY A 32 32.22 4.12 -21.32
N LEU A 33 31.51 3.25 -20.62
CA LEU A 33 31.74 1.82 -20.51
C LEU A 33 31.34 1.07 -21.78
N SER A 34 32.12 0.07 -22.18
CA SER A 34 31.71 -0.94 -23.16
C SER A 34 30.77 -1.97 -22.53
N GLN A 35 30.03 -2.72 -23.35
CA GLN A 35 29.07 -3.72 -22.84
C GLN A 35 29.73 -4.79 -21.96
N SER A 36 30.94 -5.23 -22.31
CA SER A 36 31.70 -6.19 -21.49
C SER A 36 32.14 -5.60 -20.14
N GLN A 37 32.48 -4.31 -20.11
CA GLN A 37 32.81 -3.62 -18.85
C GLN A 37 31.59 -3.44 -17.98
N VAL A 38 30.41 -3.14 -18.54
CA VAL A 38 29.13 -3.03 -17.81
C VAL A 38 28.81 -4.35 -17.07
N GLU A 39 29.01 -5.51 -17.74
CA GLU A 39 28.78 -6.81 -17.11
C GLU A 39 29.76 -7.07 -15.96
N LEU A 40 31.01 -6.72 -16.14
CA LEU A 40 32.06 -6.87 -15.12
C LEU A 40 31.81 -5.95 -13.93
N MET A 41 31.41 -4.68 -14.16
CA MET A 41 31.07 -3.74 -13.10
C MET A 41 29.79 -4.15 -12.36
N ARG A 42 28.81 -4.73 -13.07
CA ARG A 42 27.60 -5.30 -12.47
C ARG A 42 27.90 -6.47 -11.55
N GLU A 43 28.84 -7.33 -11.93
CA GLU A 43 29.25 -8.47 -11.09
C GLU A 43 30.03 -8.00 -9.85
N LYS A 44 30.86 -6.96 -9.99
CA LYS A 44 31.74 -6.45 -8.93
C LYS A 44 31.00 -5.57 -7.91
N TYR A 45 30.14 -4.66 -8.37
CA TYR A 45 29.49 -3.63 -7.53
C TYR A 45 27.98 -3.81 -7.40
N GLY A 46 27.39 -4.74 -8.13
CA GLY A 46 25.94 -4.99 -8.11
C GLY A 46 25.14 -4.11 -9.06
N VAL A 47 23.84 -4.05 -8.84
CA VAL A 47 22.87 -3.27 -9.62
C VAL A 47 22.34 -2.11 -8.79
N ASN A 48 21.86 -1.05 -9.44
CA ASN A 48 21.27 0.11 -8.79
C ASN A 48 19.85 -0.20 -8.28
N SER A 49 19.77 -1.01 -7.22
CA SER A 49 18.51 -1.41 -6.61
C SER A 49 18.64 -1.52 -5.10
N PHE A 50 17.64 -0.98 -4.37
CA PHE A 50 17.56 -1.09 -2.90
C PHE A 50 17.10 -2.47 -2.44
N SER A 51 16.25 -3.12 -3.22
CA SER A 51 15.82 -4.47 -2.92
C SER A 51 16.81 -5.46 -3.54
N GLN A 52 17.69 -6.03 -2.74
CA GLN A 52 18.15 -7.38 -3.05
C GLN A 52 16.93 -8.31 -2.93
N ARG A 53 16.00 -8.23 -3.89
CA ARG A 53 15.10 -9.36 -4.12
C ARG A 53 16.02 -10.52 -4.44
N ARG A 54 16.30 -11.34 -3.42
CA ARG A 54 16.96 -12.64 -3.60
C ARG A 54 16.24 -13.27 -4.78
N ASN A 55 16.92 -13.37 -5.92
CA ASN A 55 16.38 -14.08 -7.07
C ASN A 55 15.96 -15.43 -6.55
N ASP A 56 14.65 -15.62 -6.36
CA ASP A 56 14.13 -16.93 -5.95
C ASP A 56 14.44 -17.91 -7.06
N THR A 57 15.55 -18.62 -6.87
CA THR A 57 15.99 -19.66 -7.78
C THR A 57 14.87 -20.67 -7.89
N MET A 58 14.65 -21.25 -9.09
CA MET A 58 13.62 -22.26 -9.34
C MET A 58 13.65 -23.40 -8.30
N LEU A 59 14.86 -23.75 -7.83
CA LEU A 59 15.05 -24.75 -6.76
C LEU A 59 14.44 -24.30 -5.41
N ARG A 60 14.49 -23.00 -5.08
CA ARG A 60 13.91 -22.47 -3.84
C ARG A 60 12.38 -22.44 -3.91
N LEU A 61 11.82 -22.08 -5.07
CA LEU A 61 10.39 -22.16 -5.33
C LEU A 61 9.87 -23.60 -5.24
N LEU A 62 10.58 -24.56 -5.86
CA LEU A 62 10.28 -25.99 -5.73
C LEU A 62 10.32 -26.44 -4.27
N ARG A 63 11.39 -26.07 -3.54
CA ARG A 63 11.50 -26.41 -2.11
C ARG A 63 10.33 -25.87 -1.30
N ARG A 64 9.91 -24.61 -1.49
CA ARG A 64 8.76 -24.01 -0.80
C ARG A 64 7.43 -24.68 -1.19
N ALA A 65 7.26 -25.03 -2.46
CA ALA A 65 6.05 -25.66 -2.94
C ALA A 65 5.87 -27.08 -2.40
N PHE A 66 6.93 -27.89 -2.33
CA PHE A 66 6.88 -29.29 -1.95
C PHE A 66 7.24 -29.55 -0.48
N ILE A 67 8.11 -28.75 0.15
CA ILE A 67 8.47 -28.91 1.56
C ILE A 67 7.67 -27.89 2.39
N ASN A 68 6.47 -28.27 2.76
CA ASN A 68 5.58 -27.55 3.66
C ASN A 68 5.05 -28.52 4.73
N PRO A 69 4.55 -28.04 5.87
CA PRO A 69 4.10 -28.91 6.96
C PRO A 69 3.08 -29.96 6.54
N PHE A 70 2.19 -29.62 5.60
CA PHE A 70 1.18 -30.53 5.07
C PHE A 70 1.80 -31.67 4.26
N ASN A 71 2.61 -31.36 3.26
CA ASN A 71 3.27 -32.38 2.46
C ASN A 71 4.22 -33.26 3.29
N ILE A 72 4.82 -32.71 4.35
CA ILE A 72 5.62 -33.50 5.30
C ILE A 72 4.75 -34.51 6.04
N ILE A 73 3.57 -34.12 6.52
CA ILE A 73 2.63 -35.04 7.18
C ILE A 73 2.10 -36.10 6.20
N LEU A 74 1.72 -35.69 4.98
CA LEU A 74 1.36 -36.63 3.92
C LEU A 74 2.50 -37.61 3.61
N LEU A 75 3.72 -37.13 3.57
CA LEU A 75 4.91 -37.98 3.36
C LEU A 75 5.06 -39.02 4.50
N VAL A 76 4.91 -38.58 5.75
CA VAL A 76 4.93 -39.46 6.92
C VAL A 76 3.82 -40.49 6.84
N LEU A 77 2.59 -40.07 6.52
CA LEU A 77 1.46 -40.97 6.31
C LEU A 77 1.69 -41.96 5.15
N GLY A 78 2.23 -41.48 4.03
CA GLY A 78 2.59 -42.33 2.90
C GLY A 78 3.64 -43.36 3.26
N ILE A 79 4.64 -43.01 4.05
CA ILE A 79 5.65 -43.93 4.56
C ILE A 79 5.05 -44.95 5.54
N ILE A 80 4.18 -44.51 6.46
CA ILE A 80 3.48 -45.39 7.40
C ILE A 80 2.60 -46.37 6.60
N SER A 81 1.79 -45.88 5.64
CA SER A 81 0.95 -46.74 4.79
C SER A 81 1.82 -47.75 3.98
N LEU A 82 2.95 -47.32 3.43
CA LEU A 82 3.86 -48.23 2.74
C LEU A 82 4.44 -49.30 3.70
N ALA A 83 4.79 -48.92 4.91
CA ALA A 83 5.34 -49.85 5.89
C ALA A 83 4.26 -50.88 6.37
N THR A 84 3.06 -50.41 6.66
CA THR A 84 1.96 -51.29 7.17
C THR A 84 1.38 -52.17 6.10
N ASP A 85 1.08 -51.62 4.92
CA ASP A 85 0.25 -52.25 3.91
C ASP A 85 1.10 -53.08 2.91
N VAL A 86 2.39 -52.72 2.75
CA VAL A 86 3.26 -53.36 1.76
C VAL A 86 4.34 -54.21 2.39
N VAL A 87 5.01 -53.71 3.44
CA VAL A 87 6.17 -54.43 4.04
C VAL A 87 5.71 -55.51 5.02
N LEU A 88 4.68 -55.23 5.83
CA LEU A 88 4.17 -56.19 6.83
C LEU A 88 3.14 -57.19 6.30
N VAL A 89 2.51 -56.95 5.16
CA VAL A 89 1.51 -57.82 4.53
C VAL A 89 2.02 -58.15 3.13
N SER A 90 2.40 -59.37 2.89
CA SER A 90 3.11 -59.88 1.70
C SER A 90 2.38 -59.81 0.34
N ASN A 91 1.50 -58.86 0.09
CA ASN A 91 0.76 -58.66 -1.18
C ASN A 91 1.02 -57.24 -1.77
N PHE A 92 2.18 -57.11 -2.43
CA PHE A 92 2.67 -55.80 -2.93
C PHE A 92 1.68 -55.09 -3.91
N ALA A 93 1.08 -55.79 -4.84
CA ALA A 93 0.30 -55.17 -5.91
C ALA A 93 -1.09 -54.66 -5.49
N ARG A 94 -1.70 -55.20 -4.43
CA ARG A 94 -3.04 -54.82 -3.97
C ARG A 94 -3.05 -53.77 -2.88
N ASN A 95 -1.98 -53.72 -2.10
CA ASN A 95 -1.90 -52.86 -0.89
C ASN A 95 -1.10 -51.53 -1.12
N ALA A 96 -0.32 -51.44 -2.21
CA ALA A 96 0.43 -50.20 -2.54
C ALA A 96 -0.46 -49.03 -3.02
N THR A 97 -1.74 -49.27 -3.30
CA THR A 97 -2.66 -48.29 -3.89
C THR A 97 -2.85 -47.06 -3.00
N THR A 98 -2.97 -47.24 -1.68
CA THR A 98 -3.14 -46.12 -0.71
C THR A 98 -1.90 -45.24 -0.68
N ALA A 99 -0.73 -45.85 -0.63
CA ALA A 99 0.55 -45.08 -0.66
C ALA A 99 0.71 -44.33 -1.99
N VAL A 100 0.40 -44.96 -3.13
CA VAL A 100 0.44 -44.33 -4.45
C VAL A 100 -0.52 -43.12 -4.53
N ILE A 101 -1.70 -43.23 -3.98
CA ILE A 101 -2.65 -42.11 -3.94
C ILE A 101 -2.14 -40.97 -3.06
N ILE A 102 -1.60 -41.26 -1.87
CA ILE A 102 -1.02 -40.26 -0.99
C ILE A 102 0.15 -39.52 -1.68
N PHE A 103 1.07 -40.25 -2.34
CA PHE A 103 2.16 -39.64 -3.08
C PHE A 103 1.67 -38.84 -4.30
N SER A 104 0.61 -39.30 -4.99
CA SER A 104 -0.01 -38.51 -6.06
C SER A 104 -0.67 -37.23 -5.55
N MET A 105 -1.26 -37.23 -4.35
CA MET A 105 -1.77 -36.04 -3.69
C MET A 105 -0.66 -35.03 -3.37
N ILE A 106 0.49 -35.49 -2.87
CA ILE A 106 1.68 -34.62 -2.63
C ILE A 106 2.11 -33.98 -3.95
N LEU A 107 2.14 -34.74 -5.04
CA LEU A 107 2.52 -34.24 -6.35
C LEU A 107 1.55 -33.20 -6.89
N ILE A 108 0.25 -33.48 -6.79
CA ILE A 108 -0.83 -32.58 -7.23
C ILE A 108 -0.79 -31.28 -6.41
N SER A 109 -0.80 -31.37 -5.08
CA SER A 109 -0.76 -30.23 -4.16
C SER A 109 0.50 -29.37 -4.41
N GLY A 110 1.68 -30.00 -4.49
CA GLY A 110 2.92 -29.32 -4.77
C GLY A 110 2.95 -28.64 -6.14
N THR A 111 2.39 -29.29 -7.18
CA THR A 111 2.30 -28.72 -8.52
C THR A 111 1.37 -27.51 -8.60
N ILE A 112 0.18 -27.61 -8.00
CA ILE A 112 -0.78 -26.51 -7.92
C ILE A 112 -0.13 -25.30 -7.23
N ARG A 113 0.55 -25.52 -6.12
CA ARG A 113 1.26 -24.49 -5.37
C ARG A 113 2.39 -23.84 -6.17
N LEU A 114 3.19 -24.65 -6.87
CA LEU A 114 4.27 -24.18 -7.74
C LEU A 114 3.75 -23.29 -8.88
N VAL A 115 2.71 -23.75 -9.57
CA VAL A 115 2.08 -22.98 -10.67
C VAL A 115 1.60 -21.62 -10.18
N GLN A 116 1.10 -21.55 -8.96
CA GLN A 116 0.57 -20.31 -8.40
C GLN A 116 1.64 -19.37 -7.88
N GLU A 117 2.70 -19.88 -7.24
CA GLU A 117 3.87 -19.06 -6.92
C GLU A 117 4.47 -18.43 -8.18
N LEU A 118 4.53 -19.20 -9.28
CA LEU A 118 4.98 -18.68 -10.56
C LEU A 118 4.04 -17.61 -11.13
N ARG A 119 2.72 -17.80 -11.05
CA ARG A 119 1.74 -16.78 -11.49
C ARG A 119 1.80 -15.51 -10.63
N ALA A 120 1.90 -15.63 -9.31
CA ALA A 120 2.03 -14.51 -8.40
C ALA A 120 3.32 -13.71 -8.68
N LYS A 121 4.45 -14.40 -8.89
CA LYS A 121 5.74 -13.80 -9.28
C LYS A 121 5.64 -13.04 -10.60
N ASN A 122 4.96 -13.61 -11.60
CA ASN A 122 4.80 -12.97 -12.90
C ASN A 122 3.88 -11.73 -12.83
N ALA A 123 2.78 -11.79 -12.06
CA ALA A 123 1.90 -10.65 -11.83
C ALA A 123 2.64 -9.49 -11.14
N SER A 124 3.41 -9.78 -10.10
CA SER A 124 4.23 -8.77 -9.42
C SER A 124 5.28 -8.14 -10.35
N LYS A 125 5.91 -8.95 -11.22
CA LYS A 125 6.86 -8.42 -12.23
C LYS A 125 6.19 -7.50 -13.24
N GLN A 126 4.97 -7.80 -13.70
CA GLN A 126 4.24 -6.97 -14.65
C GLN A 126 3.86 -5.62 -14.04
N LEU A 127 3.42 -5.60 -12.76
CA LEU A 127 3.09 -4.37 -12.05
C LEU A 127 4.31 -3.45 -11.89
N ASN A 128 5.47 -4.01 -11.55
CA ASN A 128 6.70 -3.24 -11.40
C ASN A 128 7.21 -2.65 -12.73
N ARG A 129 6.93 -3.27 -13.86
CA ARG A 129 7.32 -2.74 -15.19
C ARG A 129 6.57 -1.47 -15.61
N LEU A 130 5.48 -1.12 -14.93
CA LEU A 130 4.72 0.10 -15.21
C LEU A 130 5.33 1.36 -14.57
N ILE A 131 6.39 1.22 -13.75
CA ILE A 131 6.98 2.30 -12.93
C ILE A 131 8.49 2.40 -13.16
N HIS A 132 9.00 2.18 -14.37
CA HIS A 132 10.44 2.31 -14.62
C HIS A 132 10.81 3.75 -14.95
N GLU A 133 11.73 4.34 -14.16
CA GLU A 133 12.46 5.54 -14.52
C GLU A 133 13.50 5.18 -15.60
N SER A 134 13.50 5.89 -16.71
CA SER A 134 14.56 5.85 -17.69
C SER A 134 15.56 6.97 -17.40
N ILE A 135 16.84 6.67 -17.51
CA ILE A 135 17.94 7.62 -17.33
C ILE A 135 18.83 7.65 -18.57
N THR A 136 19.33 8.83 -18.87
CA THR A 136 20.21 9.02 -20.02
C THR A 136 21.67 8.81 -19.62
N VAL A 137 22.32 7.84 -20.25
CA VAL A 137 23.73 7.51 -20.02
C VAL A 137 24.55 7.54 -21.31
N ARG A 138 25.85 7.77 -21.18
CA ARG A 138 26.79 7.59 -22.29
C ARG A 138 27.56 6.29 -22.10
N ARG A 139 27.42 5.36 -23.06
CA ARG A 139 28.15 4.09 -23.12
C ARG A 139 28.77 3.90 -24.52
N ALA A 140 30.03 3.57 -24.59
CA ALA A 140 30.77 3.35 -25.85
C ALA A 140 30.61 4.50 -26.89
N GLY A 141 30.60 5.76 -26.43
CA GLY A 141 30.41 6.96 -27.24
C GLY A 141 28.94 7.28 -27.64
N GLU A 142 28.00 6.36 -27.42
CA GLU A 142 26.60 6.57 -27.73
C GLU A 142 25.79 7.00 -26.49
N VAL A 143 24.89 7.96 -26.68
CA VAL A 143 23.93 8.38 -25.66
C VAL A 143 22.71 7.47 -25.75
N LYS A 144 22.37 6.79 -24.65
CA LYS A 144 21.26 5.83 -24.57
C LYS A 144 20.41 6.07 -23.35
N GLU A 145 19.11 5.84 -23.46
CA GLU A 145 18.22 5.73 -22.32
C GLU A 145 18.23 4.29 -21.81
N ILE A 146 18.47 4.11 -20.51
CA ILE A 146 18.43 2.81 -19.84
C ILE A 146 17.54 2.89 -18.61
N PRO A 147 16.95 1.76 -18.15
CA PRO A 147 16.28 1.71 -16.84
C PRO A 147 17.25 2.04 -15.71
N ALA A 148 16.82 2.81 -14.72
CA ALA A 148 17.66 3.19 -13.58
C ALA A 148 18.28 1.98 -12.85
N GLU A 149 17.60 0.84 -12.83
CA GLU A 149 18.10 -0.43 -12.26
C GLU A 149 19.32 -1.00 -12.99
N GLU A 150 19.53 -0.66 -14.25
CA GLU A 150 20.64 -1.16 -15.07
C GLU A 150 21.93 -0.32 -14.96
N LEU A 151 21.89 0.75 -14.18
CA LEU A 151 23.02 1.61 -13.91
C LEU A 151 24.10 0.87 -13.11
N VAL A 152 25.35 1.05 -13.48
CA VAL A 152 26.50 0.44 -12.80
C VAL A 152 27.53 1.50 -12.44
N VAL A 153 28.41 1.19 -11.48
CA VAL A 153 29.56 2.04 -11.14
C VAL A 153 30.43 2.23 -12.37
N GLY A 154 30.78 3.50 -12.66
CA GLY A 154 31.56 3.87 -13.82
C GLY A 154 30.76 4.32 -15.05
N ASP A 155 29.42 4.20 -15.04
CA ASP A 155 28.59 4.81 -16.09
C ASP A 155 28.70 6.34 -16.05
N ILE A 156 28.58 6.97 -17.23
CA ILE A 156 28.51 8.43 -17.35
C ILE A 156 27.04 8.80 -17.52
N VAL A 157 26.47 9.46 -16.50
CA VAL A 157 25.08 9.95 -16.48
C VAL A 157 25.04 11.38 -17.00
N LEU A 158 24.06 11.66 -17.85
CA LEU A 158 23.75 13.02 -18.33
C LEU A 158 22.53 13.53 -17.55
N LEU A 159 22.69 14.71 -16.95
CA LEU A 159 21.67 15.36 -16.14
C LEU A 159 21.16 16.63 -16.83
N VAL A 160 19.85 16.83 -16.84
CA VAL A 160 19.18 18.05 -17.29
C VAL A 160 18.19 18.56 -16.23
N ALA A 161 17.74 19.80 -16.35
CA ALA A 161 16.76 20.38 -15.44
C ALA A 161 15.48 19.51 -15.37
N GLY A 162 15.03 19.19 -14.17
CA GLY A 162 13.92 18.30 -13.87
C GLY A 162 14.32 16.85 -13.58
N ASP A 163 15.54 16.43 -13.92
CA ASP A 163 16.01 15.07 -13.64
C ASP A 163 16.26 14.84 -12.16
N ARG A 164 16.09 13.60 -11.76
CA ARG A 164 16.56 13.10 -10.47
C ARG A 164 17.90 12.42 -10.63
N VAL A 165 18.82 12.69 -9.73
CA VAL A 165 20.14 12.04 -9.70
C VAL A 165 19.96 10.57 -9.31
N PRO A 166 20.31 9.62 -10.21
CA PRO A 166 19.93 8.20 -10.04
C PRO A 166 20.87 7.40 -9.15
N ALA A 167 22.05 7.94 -8.85
CA ALA A 167 23.12 7.30 -8.08
C ALA A 167 24.05 8.36 -7.50
N ASP A 168 25.02 8.01 -6.66
CA ASP A 168 26.01 8.98 -6.22
C ASP A 168 27.04 9.22 -7.35
N LEU A 169 27.17 10.47 -7.76
CA LEU A 169 27.95 10.88 -8.92
C LEU A 169 29.10 11.81 -8.55
N ARG A 170 30.23 11.66 -9.25
CA ARG A 170 31.25 12.70 -9.36
C ARG A 170 31.02 13.49 -10.65
N LEU A 171 30.69 14.76 -10.51
CA LEU A 171 30.44 15.63 -11.65
C LEU A 171 31.74 15.89 -12.47
N THR A 172 31.67 15.72 -13.77
CA THR A 172 32.81 15.85 -14.69
C THR A 172 32.70 17.06 -15.59
N LYS A 173 31.45 17.43 -15.95
CA LYS A 173 31.13 18.66 -16.69
C LYS A 173 29.86 19.25 -16.12
N VAL A 174 29.85 20.57 -15.99
CA VAL A 174 28.74 21.31 -15.40
C VAL A 174 28.54 22.61 -16.18
N SER A 175 27.27 22.97 -16.43
CA SER A 175 26.88 24.27 -16.98
C SER A 175 25.67 24.75 -16.19
N ASP A 176 25.87 25.70 -15.32
CA ASP A 176 24.87 26.36 -14.46
C ASP A 176 23.98 25.35 -13.72
N LEU A 177 24.59 24.29 -13.17
CA LEU A 177 23.89 23.18 -12.51
C LEU A 177 23.57 23.52 -11.07
N PHE A 178 22.28 23.58 -10.76
CA PHE A 178 21.76 23.78 -9.41
C PHE A 178 20.99 22.54 -8.96
N LEU A 179 21.33 22.00 -7.79
CA LEU A 179 20.69 20.83 -7.22
C LEU A 179 19.96 21.16 -5.90
N SER A 180 18.75 20.63 -5.75
CA SER A 180 18.09 20.56 -4.44
C SER A 180 18.51 19.28 -3.75
N GLN A 181 19.08 19.39 -2.56
CA GLN A 181 19.48 18.26 -1.72
C GLN A 181 18.48 17.96 -0.59
N ALA A 182 17.27 18.50 -0.67
CA ALA A 182 16.22 18.34 0.34
C ALA A 182 15.94 16.87 0.70
N ALA A 183 16.10 15.96 -0.26
CA ALA A 183 15.94 14.52 -0.06
C ALA A 183 16.93 13.89 0.93
N ILE A 184 18.09 14.52 1.13
CA ILE A 184 19.16 13.98 1.96
C ILE A 184 19.31 14.81 3.23
N THR A 185 19.27 16.14 3.11
CA THR A 185 19.53 17.07 4.22
C THR A 185 18.26 17.48 4.97
N GLY A 186 17.07 17.30 4.34
CA GLY A 186 15.81 17.85 4.84
C GLY A 186 15.66 19.37 4.66
N GLU A 187 16.68 20.04 4.14
CA GLU A 187 16.69 21.49 3.90
C GLU A 187 16.42 21.79 2.42
N SER A 188 15.53 22.71 2.14
CA SER A 188 15.17 23.13 0.76
C SER A 188 16.25 24.02 0.10
N ALA A 189 17.47 24.04 0.61
CA ALA A 189 18.56 24.83 0.06
C ALA A 189 18.94 24.31 -1.34
N ILE A 190 19.03 25.23 -2.29
CA ILE A 190 19.52 24.96 -3.65
C ILE A 190 21.02 25.24 -3.65
N LEU A 191 21.81 24.27 -4.09
CA LEU A 191 23.26 24.37 -4.12
C LEU A 191 23.75 24.41 -5.57
N GLU A 192 24.61 25.38 -5.84
CA GLU A 192 25.36 25.45 -7.10
C GLU A 192 26.43 24.33 -7.11
N LYS A 193 26.58 23.66 -8.23
CA LYS A 193 27.52 22.55 -8.41
C LYS A 193 28.57 22.89 -9.45
N ASN A 194 29.80 22.41 -9.22
CA ASN A 194 30.92 22.60 -10.16
C ASN A 194 31.64 21.26 -10.44
N ALA A 195 32.52 21.22 -11.43
CA ALA A 195 33.26 20.02 -11.80
C ALA A 195 34.72 20.01 -11.30
N GLN A 196 35.19 21.09 -10.69
CA GLN A 196 36.59 21.22 -10.28
C GLN A 196 36.93 20.32 -9.09
N ALA A 197 38.17 19.88 -8.99
CA ALA A 197 38.65 19.19 -7.80
C ALA A 197 38.75 20.18 -6.62
N ILE A 198 38.24 19.75 -5.48
CA ILE A 198 38.21 20.58 -4.26
C ILE A 198 39.51 20.38 -3.48
N SER A 199 40.05 21.46 -2.92
CA SER A 199 41.23 21.39 -2.02
C SER A 199 40.83 20.67 -0.73
N TYR A 200 41.68 19.77 -0.24
CA TYR A 200 41.41 18.95 0.94
C TYR A 200 41.10 19.80 2.17
N SER A 201 39.89 19.66 2.71
CA SER A 201 39.43 20.27 3.97
C SER A 201 38.85 19.18 4.89
N ASN A 202 39.30 19.11 6.13
CA ASN A 202 38.85 18.10 7.11
C ASN A 202 37.51 18.42 7.75
N SER A 203 36.91 19.59 7.52
CA SER A 203 35.77 20.11 8.29
C SER A 203 34.43 20.12 7.51
N GLU A 204 34.44 19.85 6.21
CA GLU A 204 33.21 19.94 5.39
C GLU A 204 32.36 18.65 5.44
N SER A 205 31.06 18.84 5.58
CA SER A 205 30.09 17.76 5.42
C SER A 205 30.12 17.24 3.98
N LEU A 206 29.88 15.94 3.79
CA LEU A 206 29.82 15.31 2.46
C LEU A 206 28.83 16.02 1.53
N THR A 207 27.69 16.44 2.07
CA THR A 207 26.60 17.11 1.33
C THR A 207 26.95 18.54 0.87
N GLN A 208 27.97 19.15 1.45
CA GLN A 208 28.44 20.51 1.07
C GLN A 208 29.43 20.49 -0.09
N LEU A 209 29.95 19.33 -0.47
CA LEU A 209 30.91 19.23 -1.57
C LEU A 209 30.24 19.55 -2.91
N GLU A 210 30.75 20.57 -3.57
CA GLU A 210 30.14 21.12 -4.80
C GLU A 210 30.30 20.24 -6.03
N ASN A 211 31.26 19.33 -6.05
CA ASN A 211 31.56 18.47 -7.20
C ASN A 211 30.96 17.05 -7.09
N LEU A 212 30.15 16.82 -6.07
CA LEU A 212 29.39 15.59 -5.88
C LEU A 212 27.90 15.85 -6.04
N ALA A 213 27.22 14.92 -6.68
CA ALA A 213 25.76 14.85 -6.73
C ALA A 213 25.31 13.51 -6.16
N PHE A 214 24.35 13.54 -5.25
CA PHE A 214 23.93 12.35 -4.51
C PHE A 214 22.61 11.81 -5.03
N MET A 215 22.45 10.52 -4.92
CA MET A 215 21.22 9.84 -5.27
C MET A 215 20.01 10.52 -4.59
N ALA A 216 18.89 10.58 -5.30
CA ALA A 216 17.63 11.19 -4.85
C ALA A 216 17.59 12.74 -4.83
N THR A 217 18.70 13.45 -5.13
CA THR A 217 18.69 14.90 -5.32
C THR A 217 18.09 15.26 -6.69
N THR A 218 17.48 16.46 -6.81
CA THR A 218 16.79 16.89 -8.04
C THR A 218 17.54 18.06 -8.69
N VAL A 219 17.67 18.00 -10.02
CA VAL A 219 18.24 19.07 -10.82
C VAL A 219 17.21 20.18 -10.98
N ILE A 220 17.47 21.36 -10.43
CA ILE A 220 16.57 22.52 -10.52
C ILE A 220 16.79 23.28 -11.83
N SER A 221 18.06 23.49 -12.21
CA SER A 221 18.41 24.16 -13.46
C SER A 221 19.78 23.72 -13.95
N GLY A 222 20.08 24.01 -15.22
CA GLY A 222 21.37 23.71 -15.85
C GLY A 222 21.50 22.31 -16.41
N LYS A 223 22.74 21.94 -16.72
CA LYS A 223 23.13 20.63 -17.29
C LYS A 223 24.40 20.12 -16.63
N GLY A 224 24.52 18.79 -16.49
CA GLY A 224 25.71 18.16 -15.95
C GLY A 224 26.00 16.79 -16.53
N GLU A 225 27.27 16.40 -16.50
CA GLU A 225 27.70 15.01 -16.72
C GLU A 225 28.41 14.54 -15.46
N GLY A 226 28.13 13.31 -15.01
CA GLY A 226 28.75 12.72 -13.83
C GLY A 226 29.05 11.26 -13.96
N ILE A 227 30.14 10.80 -13.34
CA ILE A 227 30.54 9.39 -13.25
C ILE A 227 29.88 8.77 -12.03
N VAL A 228 29.25 7.63 -12.19
CA VAL A 228 28.64 6.86 -11.08
C VAL A 228 29.74 6.31 -10.17
N LEU A 229 29.70 6.68 -8.90
CA LEU A 229 30.62 6.24 -7.85
C LEU A 229 30.06 5.11 -7.01
N ALA A 230 28.77 5.14 -6.72
CA ALA A 230 28.06 4.15 -5.90
C ALA A 230 26.65 3.96 -6.41
N VAL A 231 26.12 2.73 -6.27
CA VAL A 231 24.78 2.32 -6.71
C VAL A 231 23.99 1.65 -5.58
N GLY A 232 22.67 1.80 -5.57
CA GLY A 232 21.74 1.13 -4.66
C GLY A 232 22.08 1.32 -3.19
N LYS A 233 22.29 0.24 -2.46
CA LYS A 233 22.56 0.24 -1.00
C LYS A 233 23.88 0.87 -0.58
N ASP A 234 24.79 1.06 -1.50
CA ASP A 234 26.12 1.62 -1.24
C ASP A 234 26.17 3.13 -1.50
N THR A 235 25.06 3.76 -1.90
CA THR A 235 24.90 5.21 -2.01
C THR A 235 24.70 5.83 -0.63
N LEU A 236 24.94 7.14 -0.52
CA LEU A 236 24.65 7.91 0.69
C LEU A 236 23.17 7.76 1.09
N TYR A 237 22.25 7.90 0.14
CA TYR A 237 20.83 7.69 0.34
C TYR A 237 20.51 6.25 0.79
N GLY A 238 21.16 5.25 0.18
CA GLY A 238 21.02 3.84 0.56
C GLY A 238 21.46 3.54 1.98
N SER A 239 22.39 4.33 2.55
CA SER A 239 22.85 4.16 3.93
C SER A 239 21.81 4.58 4.97
N PHE A 240 20.88 5.47 4.61
CA PHE A 240 19.76 5.89 5.47
C PHE A 240 18.56 4.97 5.37
N THR A 241 18.45 4.16 4.30
CA THR A 241 17.39 3.15 4.19
C THR A 241 17.76 2.00 5.12
N LYS A 242 16.97 1.78 6.18
CA LYS A 242 17.12 0.63 7.08
C LYS A 242 17.05 -0.66 6.25
N GLU A 243 17.96 -1.62 6.53
CA GLU A 243 17.82 -3.00 6.05
C GLU A 243 16.45 -3.52 6.48
N ASP A 244 15.62 -3.89 5.51
CA ASP A 244 14.24 -4.35 5.64
C ASP A 244 13.50 -3.68 6.82
N PRO A 245 12.56 -2.77 6.57
CA PRO A 245 11.57 -2.48 7.59
C PRO A 245 10.98 -3.84 7.94
N ASP A 246 11.07 -4.26 9.21
CA ASP A 246 10.34 -5.40 9.74
C ASP A 246 9.00 -5.44 9.01
N GLU A 247 8.76 -6.51 8.21
CA GLU A 247 7.60 -6.66 7.33
C GLU A 247 6.40 -6.09 8.04
N LYS A 248 5.76 -5.08 7.48
CA LYS A 248 4.73 -4.28 8.16
C LYS A 248 3.82 -5.24 8.91
N GLN A 249 4.01 -5.31 10.22
CA GLN A 249 3.72 -6.44 11.13
C GLN A 249 2.24 -6.85 11.18
N SER A 250 1.32 -6.10 10.57
CA SER A 250 -0.11 -6.37 10.68
C SER A 250 -0.55 -7.68 10.01
N PHE A 251 -0.02 -7.99 8.82
CA PHE A 251 -0.36 -9.23 8.10
C PHE A 251 0.15 -10.48 8.83
N GLN A 252 1.41 -10.48 9.23
CA GLN A 252 2.00 -11.61 9.94
C GLN A 252 1.34 -11.83 11.31
N LYS A 253 1.00 -10.75 12.03
CA LYS A 253 0.27 -10.86 13.31
C LYS A 253 -1.10 -11.49 13.13
N GLY A 254 -1.84 -11.08 12.09
CA GLY A 254 -3.16 -11.66 11.78
C GLY A 254 -3.07 -13.12 11.38
N ALA A 255 -2.20 -13.48 10.44
CA ALA A 255 -1.97 -14.86 10.00
C ALA A 255 -1.48 -15.77 11.15
N ASN A 256 -0.58 -15.28 11.98
CA ASN A 256 -0.12 -16.00 13.18
C ASN A 256 -1.25 -16.19 14.20
N SER A 257 -2.14 -15.20 14.38
CA SER A 257 -3.29 -15.33 15.28
C SER A 257 -4.23 -16.46 14.84
N ILE A 258 -4.48 -16.59 13.54
CA ILE A 258 -5.28 -17.69 12.96
C ILE A 258 -4.57 -19.04 13.17
N ALA A 259 -3.29 -19.12 12.85
CA ALA A 259 -2.51 -20.35 13.03
C ALA A 259 -2.50 -20.81 14.51
N TRP A 260 -2.38 -19.91 15.46
CA TRP A 260 -2.45 -20.21 16.88
C TRP A 260 -3.82 -20.71 17.34
N VAL A 261 -4.92 -20.17 16.79
CA VAL A 261 -6.27 -20.68 17.09
C VAL A 261 -6.39 -22.10 16.59
N MET A 262 -6.00 -22.38 15.34
CA MET A 262 -6.04 -23.72 14.76
C MET A 262 -5.19 -24.70 15.56
N LEU A 263 -3.97 -24.34 15.91
CA LEU A 263 -3.06 -25.18 16.68
C LEU A 263 -3.65 -25.55 18.06
N ARG A 264 -4.35 -24.64 18.74
CA ARG A 264 -5.03 -24.93 20.00
C ARG A 264 -6.14 -25.97 19.83
N PHE A 265 -6.95 -25.86 18.77
CA PHE A 265 -7.99 -26.85 18.48
C PHE A 265 -7.37 -28.22 18.14
N ILE A 266 -6.32 -28.26 17.33
CA ILE A 266 -5.57 -29.47 17.00
C ILE A 266 -5.03 -30.14 18.27
N ALA A 267 -4.38 -29.37 19.14
CA ALA A 267 -3.77 -29.90 20.38
C ALA A 267 -4.80 -30.50 21.35
N VAL A 268 -6.07 -30.11 21.29
CA VAL A 268 -7.13 -30.63 22.13
C VAL A 268 -7.87 -31.82 21.46
N LEU A 269 -8.26 -31.65 20.20
CA LEU A 269 -9.15 -32.60 19.54
C LEU A 269 -8.45 -33.92 19.14
N ILE A 270 -7.19 -33.85 18.70
CA ILE A 270 -6.46 -35.04 18.24
C ILE A 270 -6.20 -36.06 19.34
N PRO A 271 -5.70 -35.72 20.53
CA PRO A 271 -5.60 -36.66 21.63
C PRO A 271 -6.95 -37.28 22.00
N ILE A 272 -8.03 -36.50 21.92
CA ILE A 272 -9.39 -37.03 22.21
C ILE A 272 -9.77 -38.09 21.18
N VAL A 273 -9.61 -37.81 19.88
CA VAL A 273 -9.89 -38.82 18.82
C VAL A 273 -9.05 -40.08 19.01
N PHE A 274 -7.75 -39.92 19.25
CA PHE A 274 -6.86 -41.06 19.46
C PHE A 274 -7.29 -41.94 20.66
N ILE A 275 -7.57 -41.31 21.82
CA ILE A 275 -7.99 -42.01 23.02
C ILE A 275 -9.35 -42.71 22.79
N LEU A 276 -10.32 -42.06 22.17
CA LEU A 276 -11.63 -42.66 21.85
C LEU A 276 -11.48 -43.89 20.99
N LEU A 277 -10.67 -43.81 19.92
CA LEU A 277 -10.40 -44.96 19.04
C LEU A 277 -9.69 -46.13 19.74
N GLN A 278 -8.82 -45.82 20.72
CA GLN A 278 -8.21 -46.88 21.54
C GLN A 278 -9.23 -47.58 22.48
N ILE A 279 -10.17 -46.83 23.08
CA ILE A 279 -11.23 -47.36 23.92
C ILE A 279 -12.20 -48.26 23.12
N THR A 280 -12.50 -47.91 21.86
CA THR A 280 -13.38 -48.67 20.96
C THR A 280 -12.69 -49.88 20.32
N GLY A 281 -11.46 -50.20 20.70
CA GLY A 281 -10.74 -51.42 20.27
C GLY A 281 -9.94 -51.27 18.98
N GLY A 282 -9.68 -50.06 18.52
CA GLY A 282 -8.85 -49.76 17.34
C GLY A 282 -7.39 -50.18 17.48
N ARG A 283 -6.76 -50.65 16.39
CA ARG A 283 -5.32 -50.94 16.38
C ARG A 283 -4.53 -49.63 16.56
N TRP A 284 -3.53 -49.65 17.46
CA TRP A 284 -2.77 -48.45 17.83
C TRP A 284 -2.23 -47.65 16.65
N LEU A 285 -1.65 -48.34 15.63
CA LEU A 285 -1.03 -47.68 14.48
C LEU A 285 -2.11 -47.08 13.52
N GLU A 286 -3.21 -47.79 13.31
CA GLU A 286 -4.34 -47.31 12.49
C GLU A 286 -5.02 -46.09 13.14
N SER A 287 -5.23 -46.17 14.47
CA SER A 287 -5.79 -45.04 15.24
C SER A 287 -4.87 -43.83 15.25
N PHE A 288 -3.55 -44.02 15.31
CA PHE A 288 -2.57 -42.94 15.24
C PHE A 288 -2.55 -42.29 13.86
N ALA A 289 -2.50 -43.12 12.79
CA ALA A 289 -2.54 -42.62 11.41
C ALA A 289 -3.85 -41.88 11.11
N PHE A 290 -4.98 -42.38 11.62
CA PHE A 290 -6.26 -41.70 11.49
C PHE A 290 -6.29 -40.36 12.24
N ALA A 291 -5.88 -40.33 13.50
CA ALA A 291 -5.80 -39.09 14.30
C ALA A 291 -4.89 -38.06 13.63
N LEU A 292 -3.78 -38.49 13.05
CA LEU A 292 -2.87 -37.62 12.30
C LEU A 292 -3.52 -37.08 11.00
N SER A 293 -4.32 -37.90 10.30
CA SER A 293 -5.08 -37.46 9.11
C SER A 293 -6.14 -36.41 9.46
N VAL A 294 -6.79 -36.58 10.60
CA VAL A 294 -7.74 -35.61 11.16
C VAL A 294 -7.05 -34.31 11.50
N ALA A 295 -5.79 -34.35 12.01
CA ALA A 295 -4.98 -33.16 12.29
C ALA A 295 -4.73 -32.33 11.02
N VAL A 296 -4.37 -33.04 9.93
CA VAL A 296 -4.14 -32.41 8.63
C VAL A 296 -5.40 -31.75 8.12
N GLY A 297 -6.54 -32.40 8.25
CA GLY A 297 -7.82 -31.86 7.80
C GLY A 297 -8.26 -30.56 8.48
N LEU A 298 -7.73 -30.22 9.68
CA LEU A 298 -7.98 -28.91 10.31
C LEU A 298 -7.24 -27.75 9.65
N MET A 299 -6.10 -28.01 9.03
CA MET A 299 -5.28 -26.94 8.46
C MET A 299 -5.81 -26.56 7.09
N PRO A 300 -6.21 -25.28 6.87
CA PRO A 300 -6.57 -24.78 5.54
C PRO A 300 -5.29 -24.68 4.69
N GLU A 301 -5.04 -25.69 3.87
CA GLU A 301 -3.80 -25.80 3.08
C GLU A 301 -3.67 -24.71 2.04
N MET A 302 -4.79 -24.35 1.44
CA MET A 302 -4.84 -23.39 0.34
C MET A 302 -4.92 -21.94 0.84
N LEU A 303 -4.82 -21.69 2.18
CA LEU A 303 -4.90 -20.36 2.75
C LEU A 303 -3.91 -19.36 2.14
N PRO A 304 -2.60 -19.63 2.08
CA PRO A 304 -1.65 -18.67 1.49
C PRO A 304 -1.96 -18.40 0.02
N MET A 305 -2.46 -19.40 -0.67
CA MET A 305 -2.80 -19.35 -2.07
C MET A 305 -4.03 -18.50 -2.36
N VAL A 306 -5.10 -18.70 -1.62
CA VAL A 306 -6.34 -17.93 -1.77
C VAL A 306 -6.08 -16.47 -1.39
N ILE A 307 -5.30 -16.21 -0.34
CA ILE A 307 -4.85 -14.86 0.01
C ILE A 307 -4.12 -14.22 -1.16
N THR A 308 -3.10 -14.88 -1.72
CA THR A 308 -2.34 -14.34 -2.86
C THR A 308 -3.24 -14.11 -4.08
N ALA A 309 -4.20 -15.00 -4.36
CA ALA A 309 -5.16 -14.84 -5.44
C ALA A 309 -6.11 -13.64 -5.20
N CYS A 310 -6.58 -13.44 -3.96
CA CYS A 310 -7.38 -12.27 -3.58
C CYS A 310 -6.58 -10.98 -3.81
N LEU A 311 -5.34 -10.94 -3.30
CA LEU A 311 -4.47 -9.76 -3.41
C LEU A 311 -4.13 -9.44 -4.87
N ALA A 312 -3.78 -10.45 -5.67
CA ALA A 312 -3.46 -10.26 -7.09
C ALA A 312 -4.68 -9.76 -7.88
N ARG A 313 -5.86 -10.33 -7.64
CA ARG A 313 -7.10 -9.87 -8.28
C ARG A 313 -7.47 -8.46 -7.84
N GLY A 314 -7.38 -8.18 -6.54
CA GLY A 314 -7.66 -6.86 -5.99
C GLY A 314 -6.74 -5.80 -6.58
N SER A 315 -5.44 -6.07 -6.69
CA SER A 315 -4.46 -5.19 -7.31
C SER A 315 -4.80 -4.89 -8.77
N LEU A 316 -5.21 -5.90 -9.56
CA LEU A 316 -5.70 -5.70 -10.93
C LEU A 316 -6.98 -4.86 -10.98
N SER A 317 -7.89 -5.04 -10.02
CA SER A 317 -9.13 -4.24 -9.95
C SER A 317 -8.83 -2.79 -9.61
N MET A 318 -7.91 -2.54 -8.66
CA MET A 318 -7.46 -1.21 -8.27
C MET A 318 -6.71 -0.50 -9.40
N SER A 319 -5.85 -1.22 -10.13
CA SER A 319 -5.14 -0.66 -11.29
C SER A 319 -6.11 -0.14 -12.37
N LYS A 320 -7.22 -0.86 -12.62
CA LYS A 320 -8.29 -0.38 -13.54
C LYS A 320 -9.00 0.88 -13.02
N LYS A 321 -8.91 1.17 -11.73
CA LYS A 321 -9.45 2.34 -11.04
C LYS A 321 -8.37 3.35 -10.71
N GLN A 322 -7.29 3.36 -11.49
CA GLN A 322 -6.21 4.33 -11.40
C GLN A 322 -5.41 4.31 -10.08
N THR A 323 -5.36 3.16 -9.43
CA THR A 323 -4.58 2.95 -8.21
C THR A 323 -3.58 1.82 -8.44
N ILE A 324 -2.29 2.11 -8.45
CA ILE A 324 -1.21 1.13 -8.63
C ILE A 324 -0.71 0.68 -7.27
N ILE A 325 -0.75 -0.63 -7.04
CA ILE A 325 -0.21 -1.25 -5.83
C ILE A 325 1.22 -1.71 -6.11
N LYS A 326 2.19 -1.12 -5.42
CA LYS A 326 3.61 -1.49 -5.49
C LYS A 326 3.93 -2.64 -4.52
N ASP A 327 3.46 -2.53 -3.28
CA ASP A 327 3.49 -3.63 -2.31
C ASP A 327 2.12 -4.29 -2.21
N ILE A 328 2.05 -5.55 -2.61
CA ILE A 328 0.81 -6.33 -2.59
C ILE A 328 0.21 -6.48 -1.19
N ASN A 329 1.06 -6.44 -0.14
CA ASN A 329 0.63 -6.53 1.25
C ASN A 329 -0.08 -5.26 1.73
N ALA A 330 0.20 -4.11 1.12
CA ALA A 330 -0.48 -2.84 1.42
C ALA A 330 -1.99 -2.87 1.13
N MET A 331 -2.44 -3.77 0.24
CA MET A 331 -3.88 -3.94 -0.01
C MET A 331 -4.69 -4.28 1.24
N GLN A 332 -4.08 -5.03 2.16
CA GLN A 332 -4.73 -5.33 3.42
C GLN A 332 -4.92 -4.07 4.26
N GLY A 333 -3.89 -3.20 4.31
CA GLY A 333 -3.97 -1.90 4.97
C GLY A 333 -5.11 -1.04 4.41
N PHE A 334 -5.34 -1.06 3.09
CA PHE A 334 -6.50 -0.39 2.49
C PHE A 334 -7.84 -0.93 3.02
N GLY A 335 -7.95 -2.24 3.20
CA GLY A 335 -9.16 -2.88 3.71
C GLY A 335 -9.45 -2.58 5.18
N SER A 336 -8.42 -2.42 5.98
CA SER A 336 -8.50 -2.18 7.42
C SER A 336 -8.30 -0.71 7.83
N MET A 337 -8.01 0.20 6.89
CA MET A 337 -7.77 1.61 7.16
C MET A 337 -8.97 2.28 7.82
N ASP A 338 -8.74 2.92 8.96
CA ASP A 338 -9.71 3.70 9.73
C ASP A 338 -9.27 5.16 9.97
N VAL A 339 -7.97 5.45 9.81
CA VAL A 339 -7.43 6.81 9.84
C VAL A 339 -6.62 7.08 8.58
N LEU A 340 -6.86 8.24 7.97
CA LEU A 340 -6.10 8.75 6.84
C LEU A 340 -5.42 10.06 7.21
N CYS A 341 -4.11 10.02 7.38
CA CYS A 341 -3.27 11.20 7.48
C CYS A 341 -2.93 11.71 6.09
N MET A 342 -3.02 13.02 5.86
CA MET A 342 -2.71 13.59 4.55
C MET A 342 -2.07 14.98 4.68
N ASP A 343 -1.18 15.31 3.77
CA ASP A 343 -0.74 16.69 3.63
C ASP A 343 -1.85 17.54 3.01
N LYS A 344 -1.90 18.83 3.38
CA LYS A 344 -2.89 19.79 2.88
C LYS A 344 -2.64 20.12 1.42
N THR A 345 -1.38 20.54 1.11
CA THR A 345 -1.00 21.15 -0.15
C THR A 345 -1.05 20.14 -1.30
N GLY A 346 -1.71 20.52 -2.40
CA GLY A 346 -1.89 19.67 -3.56
C GLY A 346 -2.82 18.47 -3.35
N THR A 347 -3.13 18.06 -2.11
CA THR A 347 -4.09 16.98 -1.81
C THR A 347 -5.51 17.52 -1.69
N LEU A 348 -5.75 18.43 -0.75
CA LEU A 348 -7.05 19.11 -0.60
C LEU A 348 -7.16 20.34 -1.50
N THR A 349 -6.03 20.96 -1.83
CA THR A 349 -5.95 22.19 -2.63
C THR A 349 -5.42 21.89 -4.04
N ASN A 350 -5.66 22.85 -4.94
CA ASN A 350 -5.01 22.83 -6.24
C ASN A 350 -3.52 23.13 -6.09
N GLU A 351 -2.69 22.72 -7.06
CA GLU A 351 -1.26 23.07 -7.07
C GLU A 351 -1.02 24.53 -7.48
N SER A 352 -2.02 25.16 -8.11
CA SER A 352 -1.98 26.55 -8.52
C SER A 352 -2.56 27.46 -7.44
N ILE A 353 -1.75 28.40 -6.99
CA ILE A 353 -2.19 29.52 -6.15
C ILE A 353 -3.01 30.44 -7.04
N LEU A 354 -4.15 30.96 -6.54
CA LEU A 354 -4.97 31.94 -7.26
C LEU A 354 -4.81 33.31 -6.61
N LEU A 355 -4.66 34.36 -7.43
CA LEU A 355 -4.76 35.74 -6.95
C LEU A 355 -6.24 36.05 -6.72
N GLU A 356 -6.62 36.28 -5.45
CA GLU A 356 -8.01 36.53 -5.04
C GLU A 356 -8.26 38.04 -4.94
N TYR A 357 -7.34 38.76 -4.30
CA TYR A 357 -7.49 40.20 -4.11
C TYR A 357 -6.21 40.96 -4.48
N TYR A 358 -6.43 42.14 -5.06
CA TYR A 358 -5.40 43.16 -5.29
C TYR A 358 -5.90 44.50 -4.72
N MET A 359 -5.29 44.96 -3.63
CA MET A 359 -5.85 46.01 -2.78
C MET A 359 -4.86 47.13 -2.55
N ASP A 360 -5.42 48.34 -2.32
CA ASP A 360 -4.67 49.47 -1.80
C ASP A 360 -4.32 49.28 -0.31
N VAL A 361 -3.68 50.27 0.30
CA VAL A 361 -3.24 50.23 1.71
C VAL A 361 -4.39 50.16 2.71
N LEU A 362 -5.63 50.49 2.31
CA LEU A 362 -6.84 50.44 3.15
C LEU A 362 -7.74 49.24 2.84
N GLY A 363 -7.34 48.35 1.94
CA GLY A 363 -8.13 47.16 1.61
C GLY A 363 -9.15 47.36 0.49
N ASN A 364 -9.14 48.48 -0.26
CA ASN A 364 -9.99 48.67 -1.41
C ASN A 364 -9.32 48.05 -2.67
N GLU A 365 -10.12 47.53 -3.58
CA GLU A 365 -9.62 46.98 -4.84
C GLU A 365 -8.88 48.08 -5.67
N SER A 366 -7.67 47.77 -6.14
CA SER A 366 -6.80 48.69 -6.85
C SER A 366 -6.10 48.01 -8.05
N GLY A 367 -6.61 48.22 -9.27
CA GLY A 367 -5.97 47.73 -10.51
C GLY A 367 -4.56 48.22 -10.69
N GLN A 368 -4.20 49.40 -10.15
CA GLN A 368 -2.85 49.95 -10.23
C GLN A 368 -1.82 49.08 -9.47
N VAL A 369 -2.21 48.51 -8.32
CA VAL A 369 -1.36 47.59 -7.58
C VAL A 369 -1.09 46.33 -8.39
N LEU A 370 -2.12 45.82 -9.07
CA LEU A 370 -2.01 44.65 -9.97
C LEU A 370 -1.10 44.97 -11.17
N ASP A 371 -1.24 46.17 -11.79
CA ASP A 371 -0.41 46.56 -12.93
C ASP A 371 1.07 46.55 -12.60
N PHE A 372 1.48 47.16 -11.48
CA PHE A 372 2.87 47.19 -11.05
C PHE A 372 3.40 45.82 -10.61
N ALA A 373 2.55 45.01 -9.97
CA ALA A 373 2.91 43.65 -9.64
C ALA A 373 3.11 42.79 -10.90
N PHE A 374 2.22 42.97 -11.92
CA PHE A 374 2.34 42.30 -13.19
C PHE A 374 3.61 42.67 -13.94
N LEU A 375 3.97 43.99 -14.01
CA LEU A 375 5.22 44.42 -14.61
C LEU A 375 6.43 43.81 -13.92
N ASN A 376 6.43 43.79 -12.57
CA ASN A 376 7.52 43.17 -11.82
C ASN A 376 7.65 41.66 -12.12
N SER A 377 6.53 40.95 -12.20
CA SER A 377 6.52 39.49 -12.51
C SER A 377 6.91 39.22 -13.97
N ALA A 378 6.47 40.04 -14.91
CA ALA A 378 6.72 39.86 -16.35
C ALA A 378 8.15 40.14 -16.74
N PHE A 379 8.80 41.09 -16.07
CA PHE A 379 10.19 41.50 -16.37
C PHE A 379 11.23 40.81 -15.48
N HIS A 380 10.80 39.99 -14.52
CA HIS A 380 11.71 39.19 -13.73
C HIS A 380 12.34 38.06 -14.56
N SER A 381 13.69 37.99 -14.58
CA SER A 381 14.44 37.01 -15.38
C SER A 381 14.70 35.70 -14.66
N GLY A 382 14.30 35.56 -13.40
CA GLY A 382 14.42 34.31 -12.61
C GLY A 382 13.39 33.26 -12.96
N VAL A 383 13.48 32.12 -12.30
CA VAL A 383 12.46 31.04 -12.40
C VAL A 383 11.13 31.57 -11.85
N CYS A 384 10.09 31.63 -12.68
CA CYS A 384 8.77 32.06 -12.26
C CYS A 384 8.26 31.13 -11.13
N ASN A 385 8.05 31.71 -9.95
CA ASN A 385 7.45 30.99 -8.83
C ASN A 385 5.91 30.92 -8.96
N PRO A 386 5.21 30.10 -8.17
CA PRO A 386 3.75 29.99 -8.23
C PRO A 386 3.01 31.33 -8.05
N ILE A 387 3.56 32.26 -7.27
CA ILE A 387 3.00 33.62 -7.07
C ILE A 387 3.07 34.43 -8.35
N ASP A 388 4.26 34.44 -9.01
CA ASP A 388 4.43 35.11 -10.30
C ASP A 388 3.51 34.55 -11.37
N ASN A 389 3.39 33.21 -11.45
CA ASN A 389 2.48 32.56 -12.36
C ASN A 389 1.02 32.96 -12.11
N ALA A 390 0.60 33.09 -10.84
CA ALA A 390 -0.74 33.53 -10.50
C ALA A 390 -1.02 34.99 -10.94
N ILE A 391 -0.04 35.88 -10.80
CA ILE A 391 -0.13 37.29 -11.26
C ILE A 391 -0.19 37.33 -12.79
N LEU A 392 0.69 36.60 -13.48
CA LEU A 392 0.73 36.57 -14.94
C LEU A 392 -0.52 35.93 -15.56
N ALA A 393 -1.14 34.96 -14.86
CA ALA A 393 -2.39 34.34 -15.30
C ALA A 393 -3.56 35.34 -15.40
N CYS A 394 -3.50 36.49 -14.70
CA CYS A 394 -4.51 37.53 -14.80
C CYS A 394 -4.61 38.12 -16.23
N GLN A 395 -3.55 38.02 -17.05
CA GLN A 395 -3.58 38.43 -18.46
C GLN A 395 -4.63 37.64 -19.27
N THR A 396 -4.88 36.38 -18.94
CA THR A 396 -5.82 35.50 -19.64
C THR A 396 -7.27 35.65 -19.16
N MET A 397 -7.54 36.53 -18.20
CA MET A 397 -8.90 36.79 -17.73
C MET A 397 -9.71 37.60 -18.76
N PRO A 398 -11.00 37.26 -18.97
CA PRO A 398 -11.85 37.97 -19.95
C PRO A 398 -11.87 39.48 -19.67
N GLY A 399 -11.48 40.28 -20.67
CA GLY A 399 -11.44 41.74 -20.61
C GLY A 399 -10.12 42.35 -20.17
N HIS A 400 -9.12 41.57 -19.71
CA HIS A 400 -7.82 42.09 -19.27
C HIS A 400 -6.68 41.87 -20.28
N GLU A 401 -6.86 41.03 -21.29
CA GLU A 401 -5.81 40.66 -22.26
C GLU A 401 -5.16 41.87 -22.96
N GLN A 402 -6.02 42.77 -23.43
CA GLN A 402 -5.54 43.96 -24.14
C GLN A 402 -4.85 44.97 -23.25
N HIS A 403 -5.35 45.14 -22.03
CA HIS A 403 -4.80 46.04 -21.02
C HIS A 403 -3.36 45.68 -20.66
N PHE A 404 -3.08 44.43 -20.33
CA PHE A 404 -1.74 43.95 -19.96
C PHE A 404 -0.77 43.92 -21.14
N SER A 405 -1.29 43.63 -22.37
CA SER A 405 -0.48 43.72 -23.58
C SER A 405 -0.04 45.15 -23.87
N ASP A 406 -0.95 46.14 -23.70
CA ASP A 406 -0.65 47.55 -23.84
C ASP A 406 0.32 48.03 -22.75
N LEU A 407 0.20 47.49 -21.53
CA LEU A 407 1.10 47.79 -20.40
C LEU A 407 2.54 47.31 -20.69
N LEU A 408 2.73 46.11 -21.21
CA LEU A 408 4.02 45.59 -21.63
C LEU A 408 4.63 46.38 -22.81
N MET A 409 3.83 46.90 -23.70
CA MET A 409 4.30 47.74 -24.79
C MET A 409 4.70 49.17 -24.33
N ARG A 410 4.22 49.58 -23.16
CA ARG A 410 4.45 50.90 -22.61
C ARG A 410 5.74 50.99 -21.82
N TYR A 411 6.10 49.94 -21.11
CA TYR A 411 7.26 49.86 -20.23
C TYR A 411 8.36 48.96 -20.79
N GLN A 412 9.62 49.29 -20.54
CA GLN A 412 10.79 48.46 -20.88
C GLN A 412 11.59 48.20 -19.60
N LYS A 413 12.14 46.99 -19.49
CA LYS A 413 13.05 46.62 -18.40
C LYS A 413 14.41 47.25 -18.62
N GLU A 414 14.97 47.88 -17.58
CA GLU A 414 16.34 48.39 -17.56
C GLU A 414 17.22 47.43 -16.75
N ASP A 415 16.84 47.14 -15.51
CA ASP A 415 17.64 46.28 -14.62
C ASP A 415 16.77 45.59 -13.59
N GLU A 416 17.34 44.60 -12.84
CA GLU A 416 16.65 43.94 -11.71
C GLU A 416 17.60 43.51 -10.63
N ILE A 417 17.12 43.48 -9.38
CA ILE A 417 17.76 42.72 -8.30
C ILE A 417 16.93 41.51 -8.03
N PRO A 418 17.45 40.28 -8.33
CA PRO A 418 16.70 39.03 -8.22
C PRO A 418 16.24 38.77 -6.79
N PHE A 419 15.28 37.82 -6.66
CA PHE A 419 14.82 37.35 -5.37
C PHE A 419 15.97 36.69 -4.58
N ASP A 420 16.08 37.06 -3.33
CA ASP A 420 17.00 36.44 -2.37
C ASP A 420 16.23 36.03 -1.11
N TYR A 421 16.49 34.81 -0.61
CA TYR A 421 15.84 34.27 0.59
C TYR A 421 16.10 35.08 1.86
N SER A 422 17.24 35.78 1.96
CA SER A 422 17.54 36.69 3.07
C SER A 422 16.73 38.00 2.99
N ARG A 423 16.50 38.48 1.79
CA ARG A 423 15.76 39.71 1.49
C ARG A 423 14.26 39.49 1.41
N LYS A 424 13.82 38.35 0.89
CA LYS A 424 12.40 37.93 0.69
C LYS A 424 11.58 38.85 -0.21
N PHE A 425 12.18 39.54 -1.16
CA PHE A 425 11.54 40.37 -2.17
C PHE A 425 12.40 40.48 -3.44
N VAL A 426 11.80 40.94 -4.52
CA VAL A 426 12.39 41.19 -5.83
C VAL A 426 12.17 42.63 -6.23
N SER A 427 13.17 43.29 -6.86
CA SER A 427 13.09 44.65 -7.35
C SER A 427 13.37 44.71 -8.85
N THR A 428 12.52 45.41 -9.61
CA THR A 428 12.67 45.57 -11.06
C THR A 428 12.60 47.04 -11.44
N LEU A 429 13.57 47.51 -12.25
CA LEU A 429 13.59 48.82 -12.80
C LEU A 429 12.97 48.83 -14.17
N VAL A 430 11.95 49.64 -14.37
CA VAL A 430 11.26 49.81 -15.64
C VAL A 430 11.23 51.26 -16.06
N THR A 431 11.32 51.51 -17.38
CA THR A 431 11.22 52.83 -17.97
C THR A 431 10.01 52.93 -18.88
N ASP A 432 9.20 54.00 -18.70
CA ASP A 432 8.08 54.30 -19.61
C ASP A 432 8.61 54.95 -20.93
N LYS A 433 7.83 54.90 -21.99
CA LYS A 433 8.08 55.55 -23.28
C LYS A 433 8.41 57.07 -23.16
N ASN A 434 8.01 57.74 -22.08
CA ASN A 434 8.31 59.11 -21.79
C ASN A 434 9.66 59.32 -21.10
N GLY A 435 10.37 58.26 -20.79
CA GLY A 435 11.64 58.28 -20.08
C GLY A 435 11.53 58.32 -18.54
N ASP A 436 10.35 58.16 -17.99
CA ASP A 436 10.13 58.09 -16.54
C ASP A 436 10.52 56.68 -16.01
N CYS A 437 11.51 56.64 -15.11
CA CYS A 437 11.99 55.40 -14.52
C CYS A 437 11.25 55.11 -13.19
N GLN A 438 10.83 53.87 -13.04
CA GLN A 438 10.11 53.37 -11.87
C GLN A 438 10.82 52.11 -11.33
N LEU A 439 11.21 52.14 -10.05
CA LEU A 439 11.65 50.97 -9.31
C LEU A 439 10.43 50.34 -8.64
N ILE A 440 10.17 49.08 -8.95
CA ILE A 440 9.03 48.30 -8.43
C ILE A 440 9.55 47.18 -7.53
N MET A 441 9.08 47.12 -6.29
CA MET A 441 9.40 46.07 -5.34
C MET A 441 8.17 45.22 -5.03
N LYS A 442 8.36 43.89 -4.97
CA LYS A 442 7.30 42.94 -4.64
C LYS A 442 7.86 41.85 -3.73
N GLY A 443 7.15 41.52 -2.64
CA GLY A 443 7.58 40.47 -1.73
C GLY A 443 6.97 40.53 -0.33
N ASN A 444 7.71 40.00 0.65
CA ASN A 444 7.27 39.91 2.04
C ASN A 444 6.91 41.27 2.64
N ILE A 445 5.74 41.35 3.26
CA ILE A 445 5.16 42.59 3.79
C ILE A 445 6.11 43.27 4.75
N SER A 446 6.62 42.59 5.76
CA SER A 446 7.46 43.18 6.80
C SER A 446 8.74 43.77 6.24
N GLN A 447 9.34 43.14 5.24
CA GLN A 447 10.56 43.56 4.58
C GLN A 447 10.32 44.78 3.67
N ILE A 448 9.20 44.82 2.96
CA ILE A 448 8.85 45.98 2.10
C ILE A 448 8.42 47.17 2.94
N VAL A 449 7.53 46.96 3.91
CA VAL A 449 7.04 48.04 4.80
C VAL A 449 8.20 48.71 5.53
N SER A 450 9.23 47.97 5.98
CA SER A 450 10.41 48.51 6.63
C SER A 450 11.24 49.45 5.74
N ARG A 451 11.10 49.37 4.40
CA ARG A 451 11.80 50.18 3.39
C ARG A 451 10.94 51.30 2.85
N CYS A 452 9.66 51.37 3.21
CA CYS A 452 8.74 52.40 2.77
C CYS A 452 8.75 53.60 3.74
N SER A 453 8.75 54.80 3.17
CA SER A 453 8.61 56.05 3.93
C SER A 453 7.27 56.74 3.69
N HIS A 454 6.59 56.35 2.60
CA HIS A 454 5.33 56.93 2.17
C HIS A 454 4.35 55.79 1.78
N VAL A 455 3.06 56.14 1.77
CA VAL A 455 1.96 55.29 1.26
C VAL A 455 1.25 56.03 0.14
N GLU A 456 0.77 55.27 -0.85
CA GLU A 456 -0.08 55.79 -1.90
C GLU A 456 -1.54 55.45 -1.62
N PHE A 457 -2.37 56.48 -1.57
CA PHE A 457 -3.81 56.32 -1.36
C PHE A 457 -4.57 57.18 -2.34
N ARG A 458 -5.37 56.58 -3.24
CA ARG A 458 -6.16 57.26 -4.30
C ARG A 458 -5.35 58.20 -5.15
N GLY A 459 -4.10 57.90 -5.41
CA GLY A 459 -3.18 58.69 -6.21
C GLY A 459 -2.47 59.83 -5.43
N GLU A 460 -2.73 60.01 -4.13
CA GLU A 460 -1.99 60.92 -3.27
C GLU A 460 -0.93 60.16 -2.48
N ILE A 461 0.29 60.75 -2.43
CA ILE A 461 1.42 60.20 -1.68
C ILE A 461 1.47 60.87 -0.30
N LEU A 462 1.25 60.08 0.73
CA LEU A 462 1.19 60.56 2.12
C LEU A 462 2.38 59.96 2.90
N PRO A 463 2.92 60.67 3.88
CA PRO A 463 3.96 60.14 4.74
C PRO A 463 3.42 59.00 5.59
N MET A 464 4.21 57.94 5.80
CA MET A 464 3.83 56.79 6.60
C MET A 464 3.93 57.07 8.08
N GLU A 465 2.83 57.52 8.71
CA GLU A 465 2.72 57.77 10.16
C GLU A 465 2.42 56.51 10.94
N LYS A 466 2.65 56.48 12.27
CA LYS A 466 2.38 55.33 13.13
C LYS A 466 0.93 54.81 13.08
N ASN A 467 -0.02 55.74 12.94
CA ASN A 467 -1.44 55.38 12.82
C ASN A 467 -1.76 54.68 11.48
N GLY A 468 -1.08 55.04 10.39
CA GLY A 468 -1.18 54.39 9.10
C GLY A 468 -0.61 52.96 9.14
N MET A 469 0.50 52.73 9.88
CA MET A 469 1.05 51.40 10.08
C MET A 469 0.11 50.42 10.81
N GLN A 470 -0.68 50.92 11.77
CA GLN A 470 -1.68 50.11 12.47
C GLN A 470 -2.85 49.69 11.56
N SER A 471 -3.30 50.62 10.69
CA SER A 471 -4.37 50.33 9.72
C SER A 471 -3.89 49.30 8.67
N VAL A 472 -2.67 49.43 8.21
CA VAL A 472 -2.01 48.46 7.32
C VAL A 472 -1.93 47.08 7.97
N ALA A 473 -1.47 47.00 9.23
CA ALA A 473 -1.36 45.73 9.96
C ALA A 473 -2.72 45.07 10.14
N SER A 474 -3.78 45.84 10.46
CA SER A 474 -5.12 45.26 10.65
C SER A 474 -5.73 44.63 9.39
N VAL A 475 -5.54 45.23 8.22
CA VAL A 475 -6.03 44.69 6.94
C VAL A 475 -5.26 43.40 6.57
N VAL A 476 -3.95 43.42 6.79
CA VAL A 476 -3.10 42.26 6.53
C VAL A 476 -3.44 41.12 7.48
N ASP A 477 -3.64 41.40 8.77
CA ASP A 477 -3.99 40.39 9.77
C ASP A 477 -5.33 39.76 9.48
N GLU A 478 -6.33 40.53 9.00
CA GLU A 478 -7.65 40.00 8.59
C GLU A 478 -7.51 39.01 7.43
N MET A 479 -6.70 39.34 6.41
CA MET A 479 -6.45 38.44 5.28
C MET A 479 -5.67 37.19 5.70
N LEU A 480 -4.69 37.34 6.60
CA LEU A 480 -3.93 36.20 7.13
C LEU A 480 -4.82 35.27 7.96
N GLN A 481 -5.76 35.83 8.78
CA GLN A 481 -6.76 35.05 9.52
C GLN A 481 -7.72 34.29 8.59
N ASP A 482 -8.01 34.82 7.40
CA ASP A 482 -8.75 34.12 6.36
C ASP A 482 -7.93 33.04 5.61
N GLY A 483 -6.67 32.86 5.98
CA GLY A 483 -5.78 31.85 5.44
C GLY A 483 -5.17 32.20 4.07
N MET A 484 -5.08 33.48 3.76
CA MET A 484 -4.48 33.96 2.52
C MET A 484 -2.98 34.20 2.68
N LYS A 485 -2.21 34.00 1.59
CA LYS A 485 -0.82 34.46 1.50
C LYS A 485 -0.82 35.87 0.99
N VAL A 486 -0.25 36.80 1.75
CA VAL A 486 -0.24 38.22 1.39
C VAL A 486 1.17 38.69 1.09
N ILE A 487 1.35 39.44 -0.02
CA ILE A 487 2.58 40.12 -0.37
C ILE A 487 2.32 41.60 -0.58
N ALA A 488 3.31 42.43 -0.33
CA ALA A 488 3.25 43.88 -0.57
C ALA A 488 3.86 44.27 -1.92
N VAL A 489 3.35 45.35 -2.48
CA VAL A 489 3.87 46.00 -3.68
C VAL A 489 4.20 47.45 -3.34
N ALA A 490 5.40 47.86 -3.67
CA ALA A 490 5.87 49.24 -3.48
C ALA A 490 6.55 49.76 -4.75
N ARG A 491 6.50 51.06 -4.94
CA ARG A 491 7.15 51.73 -6.07
C ARG A 491 7.94 52.94 -5.64
N LYS A 492 8.86 53.36 -6.50
CA LYS A 492 9.59 54.63 -6.34
C LYS A 492 9.98 55.18 -7.69
N LYS A 493 9.74 56.47 -7.90
CA LYS A 493 10.24 57.16 -9.10
C LYS A 493 11.70 57.52 -8.88
N ILE A 494 12.61 57.13 -9.78
CA ILE A 494 14.05 57.44 -9.68
C ILE A 494 14.51 58.10 -10.97
N GLU A 495 15.66 58.82 -10.89
CA GLU A 495 16.30 59.36 -12.08
C GLU A 495 16.78 58.21 -12.98
N LYS A 496 16.87 58.46 -14.30
CA LYS A 496 17.28 57.46 -15.24
C LYS A 496 18.67 56.92 -14.94
N GLN A 497 18.76 55.63 -14.66
CA GLN A 497 20.01 54.89 -14.43
C GLN A 497 19.93 53.52 -15.07
N ASP A 498 21.10 52.99 -15.51
CA ASP A 498 21.17 51.69 -16.21
C ASP A 498 21.30 50.50 -15.24
N GLN A 499 21.65 50.77 -13.97
CA GLN A 499 21.80 49.74 -12.95
C GLN A 499 21.24 50.17 -11.58
N ILE A 500 20.63 49.27 -10.87
CA ILE A 500 20.12 49.46 -9.51
C ILE A 500 21.05 48.83 -8.47
N ILE A 501 21.21 49.50 -7.35
CA ILE A 501 21.96 49.03 -6.22
C ILE A 501 21.05 48.88 -4.97
N PRO A 502 21.38 48.01 -4.02
CA PRO A 502 20.52 47.74 -2.86
C PRO A 502 20.17 49.00 -2.00
N THR A 503 20.94 50.05 -2.08
CA THR A 503 20.64 51.33 -1.39
C THR A 503 19.48 52.09 -2.01
N ASP A 504 19.15 51.84 -3.31
CA ASP A 504 18.04 52.48 -3.99
C ASP A 504 16.68 51.97 -3.50
N GLU A 505 16.67 50.81 -2.91
CA GLU A 505 15.48 50.13 -2.36
C GLU A 505 14.96 50.76 -1.04
N ASN A 506 15.46 51.91 -0.66
CA ASN A 506 14.96 52.63 0.50
C ASN A 506 14.09 53.82 0.09
N ASN A 507 13.30 54.34 1.06
CA ASN A 507 12.36 55.42 0.83
C ASN A 507 11.35 55.14 -0.28
N MET A 508 10.82 53.90 -0.27
CA MET A 508 9.78 53.44 -1.20
C MET A 508 8.39 53.98 -0.79
N ILE A 509 7.47 53.89 -1.73
CA ILE A 509 6.05 54.22 -1.58
C ILE A 509 5.27 52.94 -1.60
N LEU A 510 4.64 52.58 -0.48
CA LEU A 510 3.78 51.39 -0.40
C LEU A 510 2.49 51.68 -1.19
N MET A 511 2.21 50.81 -2.18
CA MET A 511 1.01 50.93 -3.01
C MET A 511 -0.15 50.08 -2.46
N GLY A 512 0.13 48.89 -1.94
CA GLY A 512 -0.90 47.98 -1.45
C GLY A 512 -0.43 46.54 -1.41
N TYR A 513 -1.38 45.64 -1.49
CA TYR A 513 -1.20 44.19 -1.24
C TYR A 513 -1.85 43.36 -2.31
N LEU A 514 -1.26 42.16 -2.52
CA LEU A 514 -1.84 41.08 -3.27
C LEU A 514 -2.10 39.92 -2.31
N ALA A 515 -3.31 39.43 -2.28
CA ALA A 515 -3.70 38.29 -1.45
C ALA A 515 -3.99 37.10 -2.35
N PHE A 516 -3.32 35.98 -2.03
CA PHE A 516 -3.40 34.73 -2.77
C PHE A 516 -4.07 33.68 -1.93
N PHE A 517 -4.93 32.91 -2.59
CA PHE A 517 -5.65 31.85 -1.95
C PHE A 517 -5.31 30.50 -2.56
N ASP A 518 -5.11 29.51 -1.69
CA ASP A 518 -4.89 28.11 -2.08
C ASP A 518 -6.25 27.43 -2.17
N ALA A 519 -6.89 27.48 -3.34
CA ALA A 519 -8.25 27.05 -3.53
C ALA A 519 -8.42 25.52 -3.29
N PRO A 520 -9.39 25.09 -2.46
CA PRO A 520 -9.68 23.68 -2.32
C PRO A 520 -10.19 23.09 -3.65
N LYS A 521 -9.84 21.84 -3.92
CA LYS A 521 -10.37 21.12 -5.09
C LYS A 521 -11.89 21.01 -5.00
N LYS A 522 -12.57 21.10 -6.13
CA LYS A 522 -14.04 20.97 -6.20
C LYS A 522 -14.54 19.65 -5.65
N THR A 523 -13.74 18.58 -5.77
CA THR A 523 -14.03 17.22 -5.29
C THR A 523 -13.70 17.02 -3.81
N ALA A 524 -12.87 17.86 -3.19
CA ALA A 524 -12.36 17.66 -1.82
C ALA A 524 -13.47 17.47 -0.77
N LYS A 525 -14.49 18.33 -0.80
CA LYS A 525 -15.60 18.25 0.16
C LYS A 525 -16.40 16.94 0.03
N THR A 526 -16.75 16.55 -1.20
CA THR A 526 -17.50 15.31 -1.46
C THR A 526 -16.68 14.07 -1.10
N SER A 527 -15.39 14.10 -1.37
CA SER A 527 -14.50 12.99 -1.01
C SER A 527 -14.27 12.87 0.50
N VAL A 528 -14.17 13.97 1.24
CA VAL A 528 -14.12 13.95 2.72
C VAL A 528 -15.41 13.37 3.29
N GLU A 529 -16.58 13.75 2.75
CA GLU A 529 -17.86 13.17 3.16
C GLU A 529 -17.95 11.68 2.84
N ALA A 530 -17.39 11.24 1.71
CA ALA A 530 -17.31 9.83 1.33
C ALA A 530 -16.39 9.02 2.26
N LEU A 531 -15.21 9.55 2.61
CA LEU A 531 -14.31 8.92 3.60
C LEU A 531 -15.00 8.74 4.95
N LYS A 532 -15.75 9.75 5.44
CA LYS A 532 -16.53 9.65 6.68
C LYS A 532 -17.60 8.56 6.60
N ARG A 533 -18.28 8.40 5.45
CA ARG A 533 -19.25 7.29 5.24
C ARG A 533 -18.56 5.93 5.30
N LEU A 534 -17.32 5.85 4.84
CA LEU A 534 -16.48 4.66 4.92
C LEU A 534 -15.84 4.48 6.31
N GLN A 535 -16.22 5.30 7.30
CA GLN A 535 -15.62 5.26 8.64
C GLN A 535 -14.09 5.40 8.60
N VAL A 536 -13.57 6.26 7.72
CA VAL A 536 -12.18 6.66 7.68
C VAL A 536 -12.08 8.09 8.16
N THR A 537 -11.35 8.30 9.24
CA THR A 537 -11.16 9.62 9.86
C THR A 537 -10.03 10.37 9.16
N PRO A 538 -10.29 11.47 8.44
CA PRO A 538 -9.23 12.28 7.86
C PRO A 538 -8.55 13.13 8.92
N LYS A 539 -7.21 13.15 8.91
CA LYS A 539 -6.35 14.02 9.73
C LYS A 539 -5.36 14.76 8.82
N ILE A 540 -5.26 16.06 9.00
CA ILE A 540 -4.40 16.93 8.20
C ILE A 540 -3.10 17.18 8.94
N LEU A 541 -1.98 16.88 8.29
CA LEU A 541 -0.62 17.06 8.82
C LEU A 541 0.16 17.94 7.85
N THR A 542 0.25 19.25 8.15
CA THR A 542 0.85 20.22 7.23
C THR A 542 1.98 21.02 7.88
N GLY A 543 2.94 21.46 7.06
CA GLY A 543 3.95 22.46 7.45
C GLY A 543 3.47 23.91 7.39
N ASP A 544 2.24 24.15 6.89
CA ASP A 544 1.66 25.49 6.80
C ASP A 544 1.21 26.02 8.16
N GLN A 545 1.01 27.34 8.23
CA GLN A 545 0.51 28.02 9.42
C GLN A 545 -0.89 27.57 9.83
N ALA A 546 -1.17 27.62 11.12
CA ALA A 546 -2.42 27.13 11.71
C ALA A 546 -3.67 27.79 11.10
N ASP A 547 -3.64 29.09 10.87
CA ASP A 547 -4.78 29.85 10.32
C ASP A 547 -5.12 29.43 8.88
N VAL A 548 -4.08 29.22 8.06
CA VAL A 548 -4.23 28.72 6.67
C VAL A 548 -4.85 27.32 6.66
N ALA A 549 -4.35 26.43 7.51
CA ALA A 549 -4.87 25.08 7.65
C ALA A 549 -6.33 25.08 8.12
N ALA A 550 -6.66 25.91 9.13
CA ALA A 550 -8.01 26.06 9.66
C ALA A 550 -9.02 26.52 8.59
N SER A 551 -8.66 27.54 7.80
CA SER A 551 -9.52 28.09 6.77
C SER A 551 -9.90 27.03 5.73
N ILE A 552 -8.95 26.27 5.23
CA ILE A 552 -9.18 25.21 4.24
C ILE A 552 -10.00 24.07 4.85
N CYS A 553 -9.68 23.63 6.07
CA CYS A 553 -10.38 22.53 6.74
C CYS A 553 -11.86 22.88 6.99
N ARG A 554 -12.18 24.10 7.40
CA ARG A 554 -13.58 24.58 7.53
C ARG A 554 -14.34 24.47 6.23
N ARG A 555 -13.76 24.85 5.09
CA ARG A 555 -14.41 24.80 3.76
C ARG A 555 -14.69 23.37 3.28
N VAL A 556 -13.82 22.40 3.62
CA VAL A 556 -14.01 20.98 3.28
C VAL A 556 -14.71 20.18 4.37
N LYS A 557 -15.18 20.83 5.45
CA LYS A 557 -15.91 20.23 6.58
C LYS A 557 -15.09 19.22 7.40
N ILE A 558 -13.80 19.46 7.56
CA ILE A 558 -12.97 18.79 8.56
C ILE A 558 -13.02 19.62 9.84
N PRO A 559 -13.29 19.01 11.03
CA PRO A 559 -13.28 19.73 12.30
C PRO A 559 -11.92 20.41 12.52
N SER A 560 -11.93 21.70 12.83
CA SER A 560 -10.73 22.53 13.00
C SER A 560 -10.86 23.51 14.16
N GLU A 561 -11.69 23.16 15.16
CA GLU A 561 -11.84 23.96 16.38
C GLU A 561 -10.59 23.91 17.27
N ILE A 562 -9.90 22.78 17.26
CA ILE A 562 -8.64 22.57 17.97
C ILE A 562 -7.58 22.20 16.96
N ILE A 563 -6.49 22.97 16.93
CA ILE A 563 -5.32 22.74 16.09
C ILE A 563 -4.11 22.61 17.00
N LEU A 564 -3.28 21.58 16.78
CA LEU A 564 -1.99 21.48 17.44
C LEU A 564 -0.89 21.92 16.47
N THR A 565 -0.01 22.79 16.99
CA THR A 565 1.18 23.24 16.27
C THR A 565 2.39 22.35 16.57
N GLY A 566 3.42 22.44 15.71
CA GLY A 566 4.69 21.76 15.97
C GLY A 566 5.32 22.15 17.32
N ALA A 567 5.16 23.41 17.73
CA ALA A 567 5.65 23.91 19.02
C ALA A 567 4.91 23.27 20.22
N ASP A 568 3.61 23.04 20.10
CA ASP A 568 2.80 22.35 21.13
C ASP A 568 3.24 20.88 21.25
N LEU A 569 3.48 20.23 20.10
CA LEU A 569 3.93 18.83 20.05
C LEU A 569 5.29 18.61 20.71
N ASP A 570 6.20 19.57 20.60
CA ASP A 570 7.53 19.49 21.21
C ASP A 570 7.48 19.58 22.74
N GLN A 571 6.41 20.15 23.30
CA GLN A 571 6.18 20.22 24.74
C GLN A 571 5.46 18.99 25.30
N MET A 572 4.83 18.17 24.45
CA MET A 572 4.08 16.99 24.85
C MET A 572 4.97 15.74 24.94
N THR A 573 4.70 14.90 25.94
CA THR A 573 5.25 13.55 26.00
C THR A 573 4.50 12.63 25.03
N ASP A 574 5.08 11.47 24.67
CA ASP A 574 4.42 10.53 23.75
C ASP A 574 3.12 9.92 24.33
N ASP A 575 3.05 9.77 25.64
CA ASP A 575 1.83 9.31 26.33
C ASP A 575 0.70 10.34 26.30
N GLU A 576 1.02 11.64 26.40
CA GLU A 576 0.06 12.74 26.28
C GLU A 576 -0.40 12.88 24.82
N LEU A 577 0.54 12.82 23.88
CA LEU A 577 0.22 12.81 22.46
C LEU A 577 -0.72 11.65 22.10
N GLY A 578 -0.45 10.44 22.61
CA GLY A 578 -1.28 9.24 22.38
C GLY A 578 -2.75 9.44 22.80
N LYS A 579 -3.01 10.21 23.87
CA LYS A 579 -4.37 10.51 24.31
C LYS A 579 -5.03 11.63 23.51
N THR A 580 -4.25 12.64 23.15
CA THR A 580 -4.75 13.86 22.51
C THR A 580 -4.97 13.68 21.01
N VAL A 581 -4.15 12.80 20.35
CA VAL A 581 -4.18 12.59 18.89
C VAL A 581 -5.52 12.08 18.37
N GLU A 582 -6.35 11.45 19.22
CA GLU A 582 -7.67 10.92 18.84
C GLU A 582 -8.64 12.04 18.44
N ASP A 583 -8.75 13.07 19.27
CA ASP A 583 -9.73 14.12 19.14
C ASP A 583 -9.33 15.22 18.15
N ILE A 584 -8.06 15.27 17.75
CA ILE A 584 -7.53 16.32 16.88
C ILE A 584 -7.47 15.87 15.43
N HIS A 585 -8.01 16.71 14.54
CA HIS A 585 -8.04 16.47 13.11
C HIS A 585 -7.04 17.29 12.31
N VAL A 586 -6.50 18.38 12.88
CA VAL A 586 -5.60 19.31 12.17
C VAL A 586 -4.35 19.54 13.00
N PHE A 587 -3.20 19.31 12.37
CA PHE A 587 -1.87 19.54 12.92
C PHE A 587 -1.11 20.43 11.94
N ALA A 588 -0.61 21.57 12.42
CA ALA A 588 -0.01 22.64 11.62
C ALA A 588 1.44 22.93 12.02
N GLU A 589 2.20 23.58 11.13
CA GLU A 589 3.59 23.99 11.37
C GLU A 589 4.51 22.80 11.71
N LEU A 590 4.24 21.63 11.10
CA LEU A 590 4.93 20.38 11.41
C LEU A 590 6.25 20.23 10.67
N THR A 591 7.25 19.75 11.38
CA THR A 591 8.44 19.15 10.78
C THR A 591 8.19 17.70 10.34
N PRO A 592 9.00 17.14 9.42
CA PRO A 592 8.87 15.73 9.02
C PRO A 592 8.95 14.75 10.19
N GLY A 593 9.81 15.01 11.18
CA GLY A 593 9.91 14.17 12.39
C GLY A 593 8.65 14.18 13.25
N GLN A 594 7.97 15.30 13.37
CA GLN A 594 6.72 15.43 14.09
C GLN A 594 5.56 14.72 13.37
N LYS A 595 5.52 14.73 12.02
CA LYS A 595 4.57 13.91 11.25
C LYS A 595 4.71 12.42 11.59
N VAL A 596 5.95 11.91 11.67
CA VAL A 596 6.23 10.51 12.08
C VAL A 596 5.72 10.23 13.48
N ARG A 597 5.94 11.14 14.43
CA ARG A 597 5.48 11.01 15.83
C ARG A 597 3.97 10.84 15.93
N ILE A 598 3.21 11.65 15.18
CA ILE A 598 1.74 11.57 15.13
C ILE A 598 1.29 10.23 14.55
N VAL A 599 1.85 9.81 13.43
CA VAL A 599 1.52 8.52 12.78
C VAL A 599 1.82 7.36 13.72
N SER A 600 2.99 7.39 14.40
CA SER A 600 3.37 6.35 15.36
C SER A 600 2.41 6.29 16.55
N ALA A 601 1.99 7.43 17.11
CA ALA A 601 1.02 7.50 18.21
C ALA A 601 -0.33 6.88 17.82
N LEU A 602 -0.88 7.20 16.64
CA LEU A 602 -2.11 6.61 16.13
C LEU A 602 -2.00 5.09 15.96
N ARG A 603 -0.87 4.61 15.45
CA ARG A 603 -0.63 3.15 15.30
C ARG A 603 -0.52 2.44 16.66
N GLN A 604 0.12 3.07 17.65
CA GLN A 604 0.21 2.52 19.02
C GLN A 604 -1.16 2.43 19.69
N ASN A 605 -2.08 3.35 19.39
CA ASN A 605 -3.47 3.31 19.81
C ASN A 605 -4.30 2.20 19.13
N GLY A 606 -3.73 1.53 18.12
CA GLY A 606 -4.34 0.38 17.45
C GLY A 606 -5.02 0.72 16.11
N HIS A 607 -4.87 1.96 15.61
CA HIS A 607 -5.38 2.36 14.31
C HIS A 607 -4.58 1.78 13.15
N THR A 608 -5.26 1.57 12.02
CA THR A 608 -4.64 1.30 10.74
C THR A 608 -4.53 2.60 9.95
N VAL A 609 -3.35 3.18 9.98
CA VAL A 609 -3.09 4.52 9.44
C VAL A 609 -2.62 4.42 7.98
N GLY A 610 -3.35 5.10 7.08
CA GLY A 610 -2.86 5.47 5.75
C GLY A 610 -2.23 6.86 5.80
N PHE A 611 -1.15 7.08 5.06
CA PHE A 611 -0.56 8.39 4.88
C PHE A 611 -0.51 8.75 3.40
N LEU A 612 -1.13 9.87 3.02
CA LEU A 612 -1.14 10.40 1.66
C LEU A 612 -0.27 11.66 1.57
N GLY A 613 0.74 11.63 0.70
CA GLY A 613 1.63 12.75 0.47
C GLY A 613 2.31 12.69 -0.90
N ASP A 614 3.00 13.75 -1.27
CA ASP A 614 3.67 13.90 -2.57
C ASP A 614 5.10 14.44 -2.46
N GLY A 615 5.47 14.93 -1.27
CA GLY A 615 6.76 15.51 -1.00
C GLY A 615 7.79 14.51 -0.45
N ILE A 616 9.05 14.88 -0.55
CA ILE A 616 10.17 14.16 0.08
C ILE A 616 10.02 14.16 1.61
N ASN A 617 9.50 15.25 2.17
CA ASN A 617 9.25 15.43 3.59
C ASN A 617 8.25 14.40 4.18
N ASP A 618 7.47 13.74 3.32
CA ASP A 618 6.47 12.75 3.71
C ASP A 618 7.01 11.31 3.75
N ILE A 619 8.20 11.07 3.16
CA ILE A 619 8.81 9.73 3.08
C ILE A 619 8.95 9.05 4.46
N PRO A 620 9.44 9.72 5.52
CA PRO A 620 9.52 9.09 6.83
C PRO A 620 8.15 8.68 7.38
N ALA A 621 7.09 9.47 7.10
CA ALA A 621 5.73 9.18 7.50
C ALA A 621 5.11 8.01 6.69
N PHE A 622 5.46 7.85 5.38
CA PHE A 622 5.10 6.65 4.61
C PHE A 622 5.67 5.38 5.22
N CYS A 623 6.95 5.41 5.58
CA CYS A 623 7.61 4.25 6.19
C CYS A 623 7.00 3.88 7.54
N GLU A 624 6.58 4.87 8.33
CA GLU A 624 5.94 4.64 9.63
C GLU A 624 4.47 4.22 9.49
N SER A 625 3.74 4.66 8.46
CA SER A 625 2.32 4.31 8.26
C SER A 625 2.11 2.82 7.93
N ASN A 626 0.87 2.32 8.08
CA ASN A 626 0.50 0.98 7.62
C ASN A 626 0.43 0.92 6.09
N VAL A 627 0.05 2.04 5.44
CA VAL A 627 -0.02 2.19 3.99
C VAL A 627 0.48 3.57 3.61
N GLY A 628 1.66 3.65 2.99
CA GLY A 628 2.16 4.86 2.35
C GLY A 628 1.54 5.04 0.97
N ILE A 629 0.89 6.17 0.72
CA ILE A 629 0.16 6.46 -0.51
C ILE A 629 0.76 7.70 -1.15
N SER A 630 1.20 7.60 -2.40
CA SER A 630 1.70 8.72 -3.19
C SER A 630 0.83 8.94 -4.42
N VAL A 631 1.14 9.97 -5.19
CA VAL A 631 0.43 10.34 -6.43
C VAL A 631 1.40 10.34 -7.61
N ASP A 632 0.90 10.24 -8.83
CA ASP A 632 1.73 10.19 -10.03
C ASP A 632 2.53 11.49 -10.26
N THR A 633 1.98 12.64 -9.86
CA THR A 633 2.65 13.94 -9.91
C THR A 633 3.66 14.16 -8.79
N ALA A 634 3.76 13.26 -7.82
CA ALA A 634 4.72 13.35 -6.72
C ALA A 634 6.16 13.20 -7.21
N VAL A 635 7.09 13.70 -6.40
CA VAL A 635 8.52 13.47 -6.65
C VAL A 635 8.82 11.96 -6.64
N ASP A 636 9.74 11.53 -7.49
CA ASP A 636 10.01 10.10 -7.70
C ASP A 636 10.43 9.38 -6.41
N ALA A 637 11.19 10.05 -5.53
CA ALA A 637 11.52 9.51 -4.22
C ALA A 637 10.29 9.19 -3.36
N ALA A 638 9.25 10.02 -3.39
CA ALA A 638 8.00 9.76 -2.68
C ALA A 638 7.23 8.60 -3.32
N LYS A 639 7.19 8.56 -4.67
CA LYS A 639 6.60 7.42 -5.39
C LYS A 639 7.32 6.11 -5.08
N ASP A 640 8.66 6.14 -4.97
CA ASP A 640 9.45 4.95 -4.66
C ASP A 640 9.27 4.44 -3.23
N ALA A 641 9.17 5.34 -2.28
CA ALA A 641 8.97 5.00 -0.87
C ALA A 641 7.53 4.55 -0.57
N ALA A 642 6.55 4.97 -1.39
CA ALA A 642 5.15 4.64 -1.18
C ALA A 642 4.83 3.18 -1.52
N ASP A 643 3.88 2.59 -0.79
CA ASP A 643 3.33 1.26 -1.08
C ASP A 643 2.34 1.28 -2.24
N VAL A 644 1.70 2.44 -2.44
CA VAL A 644 0.62 2.64 -3.43
C VAL A 644 0.78 3.99 -4.12
N VAL A 645 0.53 4.02 -5.42
CA VAL A 645 0.55 5.25 -6.23
C VAL A 645 -0.81 5.47 -6.88
N LEU A 646 -1.42 6.62 -6.65
CA LEU A 646 -2.63 7.06 -7.34
C LEU A 646 -2.24 7.73 -8.65
N LEU A 647 -2.81 7.27 -9.78
CA LEU A 647 -2.53 7.86 -11.11
C LEU A 647 -3.22 9.21 -11.33
N GLN A 648 -4.10 9.61 -10.43
CA GLN A 648 -4.67 10.94 -10.37
C GLN A 648 -4.62 11.43 -8.93
N LYS A 649 -4.23 12.68 -8.75
CA LYS A 649 -4.20 13.34 -7.45
C LYS A 649 -5.60 13.77 -7.01
N ASP A 650 -6.49 12.78 -6.81
CA ASP A 650 -7.88 12.97 -6.39
C ASP A 650 -8.25 11.97 -5.28
N LEU A 651 -8.87 12.49 -4.22
CA LEU A 651 -9.35 11.68 -3.10
C LEU A 651 -10.49 10.71 -3.51
N GLY A 652 -11.20 10.97 -4.61
CA GLY A 652 -12.19 10.05 -5.17
C GLY A 652 -11.55 8.75 -5.69
N VAL A 653 -10.32 8.82 -6.22
CA VAL A 653 -9.55 7.64 -6.62
C VAL A 653 -9.16 6.82 -5.39
N LEU A 654 -8.77 7.51 -4.32
CA LEU A 654 -8.46 6.86 -3.03
C LEU A 654 -9.69 6.17 -2.44
N GLU A 655 -10.87 6.82 -2.46
CA GLU A 655 -12.15 6.22 -2.03
C GLU A 655 -12.41 4.89 -2.75
N GLN A 656 -12.27 4.89 -4.09
CA GLN A 656 -12.43 3.66 -4.89
C GLN A 656 -11.38 2.60 -4.53
N GLY A 657 -10.16 3.02 -4.24
CA GLY A 657 -9.10 2.15 -3.73
C GLY A 657 -9.47 1.47 -2.42
N ILE A 658 -9.98 2.23 -1.44
CA ILE A 658 -10.43 1.71 -0.14
C ILE A 658 -11.57 0.70 -0.32
N LEU A 659 -12.55 1.00 -1.16
CA LEU A 659 -13.67 0.09 -1.46
C LEU A 659 -13.19 -1.24 -2.05
N GLU A 660 -12.28 -1.21 -3.02
CA GLU A 660 -11.71 -2.43 -3.63
C GLU A 660 -10.81 -3.20 -2.65
N GLY A 661 -10.04 -2.50 -1.82
CA GLY A 661 -9.28 -3.09 -0.73
C GLY A 661 -10.18 -3.85 0.24
N ARG A 662 -11.30 -3.25 0.67
CA ARG A 662 -12.29 -3.87 1.56
C ARG A 662 -12.98 -5.08 0.94
N LYS A 663 -13.33 -5.02 -0.35
CA LYS A 663 -13.88 -6.18 -1.08
C LYS A 663 -12.88 -7.35 -1.10
N THR A 664 -11.63 -7.04 -1.38
CA THR A 664 -10.55 -8.03 -1.42
C THR A 664 -10.37 -8.68 -0.04
N PHE A 665 -10.31 -7.86 1.00
CA PHE A 665 -10.15 -8.32 2.38
C PHE A 665 -11.36 -9.15 2.84
N THR A 666 -12.58 -8.73 2.52
CA THR A 666 -13.80 -9.48 2.82
C THR A 666 -13.80 -10.87 2.18
N ASN A 667 -13.36 -10.99 0.91
CA ASN A 667 -13.26 -12.30 0.25
C ASN A 667 -12.20 -13.20 0.89
N MET A 668 -11.10 -12.65 1.39
CA MET A 668 -10.14 -13.41 2.21
C MET A 668 -10.77 -13.91 3.52
N LEU A 669 -11.49 -13.07 4.23
CA LEU A 669 -12.17 -13.42 5.47
C LEU A 669 -13.26 -14.49 5.24
N LYS A 670 -14.02 -14.42 4.13
CA LYS A 670 -14.99 -15.47 3.75
C LYS A 670 -14.31 -16.83 3.69
N TYR A 671 -13.22 -16.94 2.93
CA TYR A 671 -12.49 -18.19 2.83
C TYR A 671 -12.05 -18.71 4.19
N ILE A 672 -11.39 -17.87 4.98
CA ILE A 672 -10.83 -18.26 6.27
C ILE A 672 -11.93 -18.75 7.24
N LYS A 673 -12.97 -17.95 7.43
CA LYS A 673 -14.04 -18.24 8.38
C LYS A 673 -14.83 -19.49 7.96
N ILE A 674 -15.19 -19.59 6.68
CA ILE A 674 -16.00 -20.69 6.17
C ILE A 674 -15.21 -22.01 6.20
N THR A 675 -13.97 -22.01 5.68
CA THR A 675 -13.14 -23.23 5.64
C THR A 675 -12.79 -23.70 7.04
N ALA A 676 -12.38 -22.78 7.94
CA ALA A 676 -12.07 -23.14 9.31
C ALA A 676 -13.27 -23.70 10.06
N SER A 677 -14.47 -23.13 9.87
CA SER A 677 -15.70 -23.61 10.50
C SER A 677 -16.12 -24.98 9.97
N SER A 678 -16.02 -25.21 8.66
CA SER A 678 -16.34 -26.48 8.01
C SER A 678 -15.40 -27.59 8.48
N ASN A 679 -14.09 -27.33 8.47
CA ASN A 679 -13.12 -28.31 8.93
C ASN A 679 -13.29 -28.63 10.43
N PHE A 680 -13.61 -27.63 11.25
CA PHE A 680 -13.90 -27.85 12.68
C PHE A 680 -15.15 -28.73 12.87
N GLY A 681 -16.23 -28.51 12.08
CA GLY A 681 -17.42 -29.32 12.10
C GLY A 681 -17.14 -30.80 11.76
N ASN A 682 -16.38 -31.05 10.69
CA ASN A 682 -16.00 -32.40 10.30
C ASN A 682 -15.26 -33.15 11.41
N ILE A 683 -14.32 -32.51 12.08
CA ILE A 683 -13.57 -33.13 13.16
C ILE A 683 -14.46 -33.39 14.37
N PHE A 684 -15.34 -32.44 14.70
CA PHE A 684 -16.29 -32.65 15.77
C PHE A 684 -17.20 -33.87 15.47
N SER A 685 -17.61 -34.04 14.22
CA SER A 685 -18.38 -35.23 13.78
C SER A 685 -17.56 -36.51 13.86
N VAL A 686 -16.26 -36.47 13.51
CA VAL A 686 -15.33 -37.60 13.70
C VAL A 686 -15.22 -37.97 15.18
N VAL A 687 -15.08 -36.99 16.09
CA VAL A 687 -15.03 -37.25 17.53
C VAL A 687 -16.29 -37.92 18.02
N CYS A 688 -17.46 -37.43 17.61
CA CYS A 688 -18.75 -38.03 17.94
C CYS A 688 -18.87 -39.46 17.42
N ALA A 689 -18.55 -39.66 16.13
CA ALA A 689 -18.60 -40.98 15.50
C ALA A 689 -17.67 -42.01 16.15
N SER A 690 -16.44 -41.57 16.49
CA SER A 690 -15.45 -42.45 17.16
C SER A 690 -15.88 -42.91 18.55
N ALA A 691 -16.84 -42.23 19.17
CA ALA A 691 -17.35 -42.60 20.48
C ALA A 691 -18.36 -43.76 20.45
N PHE A 692 -19.06 -43.99 19.34
CA PHE A 692 -20.13 -45.05 19.28
C PHE A 692 -20.03 -45.99 18.08
N LEU A 693 -19.26 -45.68 17.04
CA LEU A 693 -19.10 -46.63 15.92
C LEU A 693 -18.03 -47.67 16.19
N PRO A 694 -18.27 -48.94 15.87
CA PRO A 694 -17.27 -50.01 16.03
C PRO A 694 -16.24 -50.07 14.88
N PHE A 695 -16.30 -49.13 13.95
CA PHE A 695 -15.38 -49.01 12.80
C PHE A 695 -15.11 -47.55 12.49
N LEU A 696 -14.06 -47.27 11.71
CA LEU A 696 -13.72 -45.92 11.30
C LEU A 696 -14.80 -45.29 10.41
N PRO A 697 -15.32 -44.11 10.74
CA PRO A 697 -16.41 -43.45 10.01
C PRO A 697 -16.03 -43.06 8.58
N MET A 698 -14.75 -42.78 8.33
CA MET A 698 -14.11 -42.63 7.03
C MET A 698 -12.70 -43.19 7.09
N THR A 699 -12.10 -43.51 5.95
CA THR A 699 -10.68 -43.83 5.87
C THR A 699 -9.86 -42.53 5.89
N SER A 700 -8.59 -42.58 6.33
CA SER A 700 -7.64 -41.45 6.28
C SER A 700 -7.58 -40.84 4.89
N LEU A 701 -7.57 -41.67 3.84
CA LEU A 701 -7.56 -41.27 2.46
C LEU A 701 -8.80 -40.44 2.06
N GLN A 702 -9.99 -40.91 2.47
CA GLN A 702 -11.25 -40.22 2.18
C GLN A 702 -11.32 -38.85 2.84
N ILE A 703 -10.88 -38.71 4.09
CA ILE A 703 -10.81 -37.41 4.81
C ILE A 703 -9.87 -36.44 4.08
N LEU A 704 -8.67 -36.91 3.73
CA LEU A 704 -7.69 -36.07 3.02
C LEU A 704 -8.21 -35.66 1.64
N LEU A 705 -8.84 -36.57 0.92
CA LEU A 705 -9.44 -36.28 -0.38
C LEU A 705 -10.58 -35.26 -0.27
N LEU A 706 -11.47 -35.43 0.71
CA LEU A 706 -12.57 -34.50 0.98
C LEU A 706 -12.07 -33.08 1.20
N ASN A 707 -11.07 -32.91 2.06
CA ASN A 707 -10.51 -31.61 2.36
C ASN A 707 -9.80 -30.98 1.14
N LEU A 708 -8.99 -31.74 0.42
CA LEU A 708 -8.31 -31.28 -0.80
C LEU A 708 -9.32 -30.82 -1.86
N LEU A 709 -10.36 -31.59 -2.09
CA LEU A 709 -11.40 -31.28 -3.07
C LEU A 709 -12.16 -30.01 -2.69
N TYR A 710 -12.53 -29.89 -1.41
CA TYR A 710 -13.17 -28.69 -0.90
C TYR A 710 -12.28 -27.45 -1.04
N ASP A 711 -11.01 -27.55 -0.66
CA ASP A 711 -10.05 -26.45 -0.77
C ASP A 711 -9.87 -26.00 -2.23
N VAL A 712 -9.80 -26.95 -3.18
CA VAL A 712 -9.75 -26.62 -4.62
C VAL A 712 -10.98 -25.85 -5.08
N LEU A 713 -12.18 -26.22 -4.62
CA LEU A 713 -13.40 -25.47 -4.93
C LEU A 713 -13.39 -24.06 -4.32
N CYS A 714 -12.81 -23.90 -3.14
CA CYS A 714 -12.72 -22.61 -2.48
C CYS A 714 -11.73 -21.61 -3.14
N ILE A 715 -10.85 -22.07 -4.03
CA ILE A 715 -9.93 -21.20 -4.81
C ILE A 715 -10.70 -20.14 -5.61
N ILE A 716 -11.96 -20.37 -5.92
CA ILE A 716 -12.79 -19.45 -6.71
C ILE A 716 -13.31 -18.25 -5.89
N LEU A 717 -13.26 -18.29 -4.55
CA LEU A 717 -13.78 -17.25 -3.68
C LEU A 717 -13.22 -15.83 -3.92
N PRO A 718 -11.96 -15.63 -4.34
CA PRO A 718 -11.49 -14.31 -4.76
C PRO A 718 -12.39 -13.64 -5.80
N TRP A 719 -13.13 -14.40 -6.60
CA TRP A 719 -14.04 -13.88 -7.64
C TRP A 719 -15.47 -13.69 -7.14
N ASP A 720 -15.76 -13.92 -5.86
CA ASP A 720 -17.09 -13.74 -5.32
C ASP A 720 -17.49 -12.26 -5.20
N ASN A 721 -18.80 -11.99 -5.27
CA ASN A 721 -19.38 -10.68 -5.03
C ASN A 721 -19.38 -10.36 -3.53
N VAL A 722 -19.16 -9.08 -3.21
CA VAL A 722 -19.22 -8.59 -1.84
C VAL A 722 -20.38 -7.62 -1.71
N ASP A 723 -21.17 -7.76 -0.65
CA ASP A 723 -22.29 -6.87 -0.36
C ASP A 723 -21.75 -5.48 0.03
N GLU A 724 -22.44 -4.41 -0.39
CA GLU A 724 -22.00 -3.03 -0.15
C GLU A 724 -21.81 -2.71 1.35
N GLU A 725 -22.69 -3.24 2.18
CA GLU A 725 -22.65 -3.05 3.64
C GLU A 725 -21.34 -3.55 4.27
N GLU A 726 -20.72 -4.59 3.68
CA GLU A 726 -19.45 -5.14 4.14
C GLU A 726 -18.25 -4.25 3.78
N THR A 727 -18.44 -3.30 2.85
CA THR A 727 -17.40 -2.35 2.42
C THR A 727 -17.44 -1.01 3.15
N LEU A 728 -18.50 -0.73 3.91
CA LEU A 728 -18.68 0.56 4.58
C LEU A 728 -17.82 0.72 5.85
N SER A 729 -17.41 -0.37 6.48
CA SER A 729 -16.60 -0.34 7.70
C SER A 729 -15.24 -0.99 7.53
N PRO A 730 -14.20 -0.52 8.23
CA PRO A 730 -12.91 -1.19 8.30
C PRO A 730 -13.05 -2.63 8.79
N ARG A 731 -12.19 -3.53 8.31
CA ARG A 731 -12.17 -4.95 8.70
C ARG A 731 -10.83 -5.30 9.33
N ASP A 732 -10.87 -6.10 10.39
CA ASP A 732 -9.69 -6.52 11.13
C ASP A 732 -9.52 -8.04 11.16
N TRP A 733 -8.26 -8.48 11.29
CA TRP A 733 -7.89 -9.87 11.50
C TRP A 733 -7.94 -10.17 13.01
N SER A 734 -8.98 -10.83 13.47
CA SER A 734 -9.08 -11.24 14.85
C SER A 734 -9.23 -12.75 15.03
N GLY A 735 -8.24 -13.39 15.67
CA GLY A 735 -8.32 -14.80 16.04
C GLY A 735 -9.50 -15.09 16.99
N LYS A 736 -9.93 -14.09 17.79
CA LYS A 736 -11.08 -14.23 18.69
C LYS A 736 -12.39 -14.36 17.90
N THR A 737 -12.57 -13.56 16.84
CA THR A 737 -13.76 -13.62 15.98
C THR A 737 -13.80 -14.94 15.22
N LEU A 738 -12.67 -15.42 14.71
CA LEU A 738 -12.56 -16.71 14.06
C LEU A 738 -12.93 -17.86 14.99
N GLY A 739 -12.37 -17.92 16.20
CA GLY A 739 -12.69 -18.97 17.16
C GLY A 739 -14.17 -19.00 17.54
N ARG A 740 -14.79 -17.83 17.76
CA ARG A 740 -16.24 -17.72 18.00
C ARG A 740 -17.04 -18.23 16.81
N PHE A 741 -16.68 -17.87 15.59
CA PHE A 741 -17.35 -18.30 14.38
C PHE A 741 -17.29 -19.82 14.22
N MET A 742 -16.12 -20.45 14.42
CA MET A 742 -15.93 -21.89 14.37
C MET A 742 -16.81 -22.61 15.40
N LEU A 743 -16.87 -22.14 16.64
CA LEU A 743 -17.67 -22.74 17.71
C LEU A 743 -19.18 -22.61 17.49
N PHE A 744 -19.65 -21.56 16.77
CA PHE A 744 -21.06 -21.38 16.46
C PHE A 744 -21.50 -22.19 15.25
N PHE A 745 -20.76 -22.17 14.16
CA PHE A 745 -21.17 -22.74 12.88
C PHE A 745 -20.68 -24.17 12.68
N GLY A 746 -19.53 -24.56 13.24
CA GLY A 746 -19.00 -25.91 13.12
C GLY A 746 -19.94 -27.00 13.65
N PRO A 747 -20.41 -26.92 14.89
CA PRO A 747 -21.28 -27.97 15.44
C PRO A 747 -22.62 -28.13 14.75
N ILE A 748 -23.06 -27.14 13.95
CA ILE A 748 -24.33 -27.24 13.20
C ILE A 748 -24.25 -28.34 12.14
N SER A 749 -23.14 -28.45 11.41
CA SER A 749 -22.95 -29.54 10.44
C SER A 749 -22.98 -30.90 11.13
N SER A 750 -22.35 -30.99 12.30
CA SER A 750 -22.25 -32.26 13.05
C SER A 750 -23.61 -32.81 13.51
N ILE A 751 -24.60 -31.92 13.74
CA ILE A 751 -25.99 -32.40 14.02
C ILE A 751 -26.50 -33.24 12.86
N PHE A 752 -26.29 -32.78 11.64
CA PHE A 752 -26.76 -33.46 10.44
C PHE A 752 -25.88 -34.65 10.07
N ASP A 753 -24.57 -34.57 10.34
CA ASP A 753 -23.69 -35.73 10.26
C ASP A 753 -24.16 -36.88 11.19
N ILE A 754 -24.52 -36.54 12.46
CA ILE A 754 -25.05 -37.55 13.39
C ILE A 754 -26.39 -38.13 12.88
N VAL A 755 -27.28 -37.31 12.36
CA VAL A 755 -28.53 -37.78 11.74
C VAL A 755 -28.22 -38.74 10.57
N THR A 756 -27.24 -38.38 9.75
CA THR A 756 -26.76 -39.23 8.65
C THR A 756 -26.16 -40.54 9.16
N PHE A 757 -25.36 -40.50 10.24
CA PHE A 757 -24.79 -41.69 10.86
C PHE A 757 -25.89 -42.66 11.35
N LEU A 758 -26.91 -42.13 12.05
CA LEU A 758 -28.03 -42.92 12.52
C LEU A 758 -28.83 -43.52 11.39
N PHE A 759 -29.12 -42.74 10.34
CA PHE A 759 -29.80 -43.22 9.14
C PHE A 759 -29.02 -44.34 8.41
N LEU A 760 -27.72 -44.14 8.21
CA LEU A 760 -26.84 -45.09 7.57
C LEU A 760 -26.72 -46.37 8.42
N TYR A 761 -26.46 -46.24 9.73
CA TYR A 761 -26.20 -47.35 10.62
C TYR A 761 -27.44 -48.21 10.91
N TYR A 762 -28.61 -47.59 11.09
CA TYR A 762 -29.80 -48.35 11.52
C TYR A 762 -30.82 -48.64 10.38
N ILE A 763 -30.75 -47.85 9.28
CA ILE A 763 -31.78 -47.99 8.22
C ILE A 763 -31.16 -48.43 6.90
N LEU A 764 -30.25 -47.65 6.30
CA LEU A 764 -29.83 -47.91 4.92
C LEU A 764 -28.88 -49.09 4.79
N CYS A 765 -27.83 -49.17 5.62
CA CYS A 765 -26.85 -50.23 5.53
C CYS A 765 -27.46 -51.62 5.91
N PRO A 766 -28.28 -51.76 6.97
CA PRO A 766 -29.00 -52.99 7.22
C PRO A 766 -29.89 -53.40 6.05
N LEU A 767 -30.73 -52.55 5.51
CA LEU A 767 -31.62 -52.82 4.37
C LEU A 767 -30.89 -53.39 3.15
N LEU A 768 -29.63 -52.95 2.92
CA LEU A 768 -28.83 -53.40 1.77
C LEU A 768 -27.92 -54.60 2.07
N CYS A 769 -27.66 -54.93 3.35
CA CYS A 769 -26.72 -55.94 3.79
C CYS A 769 -27.40 -57.07 4.59
N GLY A 770 -28.72 -57.33 4.38
CA GLY A 770 -29.38 -58.48 4.97
C GLY A 770 -30.17 -58.24 6.25
N ASP A 771 -30.72 -57.02 6.46
CA ASP A 771 -31.57 -56.59 7.57
C ASP A 771 -30.96 -56.76 9.00
N THR A 772 -29.64 -56.77 9.09
CA THR A 772 -28.92 -56.89 10.37
C THR A 772 -27.96 -55.72 10.59
N THR A 773 -27.79 -55.32 11.87
CA THR A 773 -26.79 -54.28 12.22
C THR A 773 -25.38 -54.84 12.20
N TYR A 774 -24.39 -54.01 12.01
CA TYR A 774 -22.97 -54.38 11.90
C TYR A 774 -22.48 -55.35 12.99
N LEU A 775 -22.86 -55.12 14.23
CA LEU A 775 -22.44 -55.95 15.39
C LEU A 775 -23.02 -57.37 15.32
N ASN A 776 -24.17 -57.58 14.70
CA ASN A 776 -24.85 -58.85 14.61
C ASN A 776 -24.53 -59.62 13.30
N MET A 777 -23.69 -59.01 12.43
CA MET A 777 -23.34 -59.54 11.12
C MET A 777 -22.14 -60.50 11.26
N VAL A 778 -22.28 -61.71 10.79
CA VAL A 778 -21.29 -62.79 10.88
C VAL A 778 -20.39 -62.86 9.63
N ASP A 779 -20.92 -62.46 8.47
CA ASP A 779 -20.21 -62.56 7.20
C ASP A 779 -19.22 -61.37 7.02
N PRO A 780 -17.88 -61.59 6.93
CA PRO A 780 -16.89 -60.55 6.75
C PRO A 780 -17.05 -59.75 5.46
N VAL A 781 -17.56 -60.37 4.39
CA VAL A 781 -17.79 -59.70 3.10
C VAL A 781 -18.90 -58.67 3.23
N MET A 782 -20.01 -59.05 3.89
CA MET A 782 -21.12 -58.14 4.14
C MET A 782 -20.75 -57.04 5.13
N GLN A 783 -19.92 -57.33 6.17
CA GLN A 783 -19.38 -56.33 7.06
C GLN A 783 -18.54 -55.29 6.30
N SER A 784 -17.67 -55.72 5.42
CA SER A 784 -16.87 -54.86 4.54
C SER A 784 -17.73 -53.99 3.64
N GLN A 785 -18.80 -54.57 3.05
CA GLN A 785 -19.75 -53.83 2.22
C GLN A 785 -20.54 -52.80 3.04
N TYR A 786 -20.93 -53.15 4.25
CA TYR A 786 -21.63 -52.27 5.18
C TYR A 786 -20.79 -51.02 5.51
N VAL A 787 -19.50 -51.21 5.87
CA VAL A 787 -18.56 -50.12 6.15
C VAL A 787 -18.37 -49.25 4.91
N ALA A 788 -18.19 -49.86 3.73
CA ALA A 788 -18.01 -49.09 2.48
C ALA A 788 -19.24 -48.25 2.12
N LEU A 789 -20.46 -48.77 2.33
CA LEU A 789 -21.70 -48.00 2.14
C LEU A 789 -21.82 -46.84 3.12
N PHE A 790 -21.51 -47.09 4.40
CA PHE A 790 -21.54 -46.09 5.44
C PHE A 790 -20.57 -44.96 5.13
N GLN A 791 -19.33 -45.29 4.84
CA GLN A 791 -18.25 -44.31 4.53
C GLN A 791 -18.59 -43.51 3.27
N THR A 792 -19.16 -44.15 2.23
CA THR A 792 -19.58 -43.46 1.01
C THR A 792 -20.73 -42.50 1.26
N GLY A 793 -21.69 -42.90 2.09
CA GLY A 793 -22.80 -42.04 2.48
C GLY A 793 -22.33 -40.78 3.18
N TRP A 794 -21.55 -40.95 4.22
CA TRP A 794 -21.03 -39.76 4.93
C TRP A 794 -20.10 -38.90 4.06
N PHE A 795 -19.27 -39.50 3.22
CA PHE A 795 -18.41 -38.75 2.29
C PHE A 795 -19.21 -37.82 1.37
N LEU A 796 -20.32 -38.34 0.78
CA LEU A 796 -21.18 -37.53 -0.08
C LEU A 796 -21.95 -36.45 0.68
N GLU A 797 -22.48 -36.76 1.84
CA GLU A 797 -23.21 -35.83 2.67
C GLU A 797 -22.28 -34.66 3.11
N SER A 798 -21.10 -34.96 3.64
CA SER A 798 -20.10 -33.97 4.01
C SER A 798 -19.68 -33.09 2.83
N MET A 799 -19.54 -33.70 1.64
CA MET A 799 -19.18 -32.95 0.43
C MET A 799 -20.29 -31.97 0.01
N TRP A 800 -21.54 -32.39 0.00
CA TRP A 800 -22.66 -31.54 -0.37
C TRP A 800 -22.87 -30.41 0.64
N THR A 801 -22.85 -30.70 1.92
CA THR A 801 -23.06 -29.72 2.99
C THR A 801 -21.95 -28.69 3.02
N GLN A 802 -20.70 -29.11 2.87
CA GLN A 802 -19.55 -28.20 2.84
C GLN A 802 -19.53 -27.25 1.64
N VAL A 803 -19.87 -27.78 0.45
CA VAL A 803 -19.89 -26.94 -0.77
C VAL A 803 -21.07 -25.98 -0.75
N LEU A 804 -22.21 -26.40 -0.30
CA LEU A 804 -23.41 -25.52 -0.29
C LEU A 804 -23.42 -24.51 0.83
N ILE A 805 -22.81 -24.81 2.00
CA ILE A 805 -22.71 -23.85 3.11
C ILE A 805 -21.96 -22.58 2.71
N LEU A 806 -21.04 -22.68 1.75
CA LEU A 806 -20.31 -21.55 1.21
C LEU A 806 -21.26 -20.44 0.74
N HIS A 807 -22.35 -20.79 0.05
CA HIS A 807 -23.34 -19.84 -0.42
C HIS A 807 -24.12 -19.15 0.72
N PHE A 808 -24.29 -19.83 1.85
CA PHE A 808 -25.06 -19.32 2.99
C PHE A 808 -24.21 -18.43 3.93
N LEU A 809 -22.94 -18.77 4.12
CA LEU A 809 -22.06 -18.03 5.01
C LEU A 809 -21.30 -16.88 4.34
N ARG A 810 -21.35 -16.78 2.99
CA ARG A 810 -20.66 -15.69 2.24
C ARG A 810 -21.30 -14.32 2.40
N THR A 811 -22.51 -14.22 2.88
CA THR A 811 -23.30 -12.98 2.94
C THR A 811 -24.15 -12.92 4.21
N ARG A 812 -24.39 -11.70 4.70
CA ARG A 812 -25.38 -11.45 5.80
C ARG A 812 -26.82 -11.64 5.33
N LYS A 813 -27.06 -11.42 4.05
CA LYS A 813 -28.38 -11.42 3.41
C LYS A 813 -28.87 -12.86 3.13
N ILE A 814 -30.08 -12.99 2.62
CA ILE A 814 -30.61 -14.27 2.14
C ILE A 814 -29.92 -14.60 0.81
N PRO A 815 -29.21 -15.75 0.74
CA PRO A 815 -28.50 -16.15 -0.47
C PRO A 815 -29.44 -16.29 -1.66
N PHE A 816 -28.97 -16.02 -2.87
CA PHE A 816 -29.65 -16.09 -4.15
C PHE A 816 -30.86 -15.15 -4.32
N VAL A 817 -31.45 -14.65 -3.23
CA VAL A 817 -32.61 -13.72 -3.24
C VAL A 817 -32.16 -12.27 -3.08
N GLN A 818 -31.40 -11.97 -2.03
CA GLN A 818 -30.95 -10.63 -1.68
C GLN A 818 -29.48 -10.39 -2.03
N SER A 819 -28.67 -11.44 -2.09
CA SER A 819 -27.26 -11.38 -2.45
C SER A 819 -26.93 -12.53 -3.40
N SER A 820 -26.60 -12.21 -4.64
CA SER A 820 -26.22 -13.20 -5.66
C SER A 820 -24.72 -13.49 -5.60
N PRO A 821 -24.32 -14.78 -5.53
CA PRO A 821 -22.93 -15.16 -5.72
C PRO A 821 -22.48 -14.85 -7.15
N SER A 822 -21.19 -14.76 -7.36
CA SER A 822 -20.66 -14.58 -8.70
C SER A 822 -20.88 -15.86 -9.55
N ILE A 823 -21.04 -15.70 -10.87
CA ILE A 823 -21.24 -16.82 -11.79
C ILE A 823 -20.13 -17.87 -11.66
N PRO A 824 -18.82 -17.52 -11.59
CA PRO A 824 -17.75 -18.50 -11.38
C PRO A 824 -17.94 -19.34 -10.11
N VAL A 825 -18.36 -18.73 -9.00
CA VAL A 825 -18.59 -19.45 -7.74
C VAL A 825 -19.74 -20.45 -7.91
N VAL A 826 -20.86 -20.05 -8.52
CA VAL A 826 -21.99 -20.95 -8.78
C VAL A 826 -21.58 -22.11 -9.67
N CYS A 827 -20.95 -21.84 -10.82
CA CYS A 827 -20.53 -22.86 -11.75
C CYS A 827 -19.57 -23.88 -11.12
N THR A 828 -18.57 -23.39 -10.37
CA THR A 828 -17.55 -24.26 -9.76
C THR A 828 -18.15 -25.13 -8.66
N THR A 829 -19.03 -24.58 -7.81
CA THR A 829 -19.67 -25.36 -6.73
C THR A 829 -20.60 -26.42 -7.26
N PHE A 830 -21.48 -26.10 -8.22
CA PHE A 830 -22.38 -27.09 -8.81
C PHE A 830 -21.62 -28.11 -9.66
N ALA A 831 -20.61 -27.70 -10.43
CA ALA A 831 -19.76 -28.64 -11.15
C ALA A 831 -19.02 -29.60 -10.18
N GLY A 832 -18.52 -29.08 -9.05
CA GLY A 832 -17.95 -29.91 -7.99
C GLY A 832 -18.92 -30.96 -7.48
N ILE A 833 -20.13 -30.58 -7.09
CA ILE A 833 -21.16 -31.52 -6.63
C ILE A 833 -21.43 -32.61 -7.66
N ILE A 834 -21.59 -32.23 -8.93
CA ILE A 834 -21.87 -33.20 -10.02
C ILE A 834 -20.69 -34.15 -10.20
N VAL A 835 -19.48 -33.66 -10.30
CA VAL A 835 -18.28 -34.47 -10.52
C VAL A 835 -18.07 -35.47 -9.39
N PHE A 836 -18.16 -35.04 -8.13
CA PHE A 836 -17.88 -35.90 -6.98
C PHE A 836 -19.00 -36.88 -6.71
N THR A 837 -20.25 -36.49 -6.96
CA THR A 837 -21.35 -37.44 -6.93
C THR A 837 -21.18 -38.50 -8.02
N SER A 838 -20.84 -38.12 -9.25
CA SER A 838 -20.59 -39.02 -10.35
C SER A 838 -19.41 -39.97 -10.10
N LEU A 839 -18.39 -39.52 -9.35
CA LEU A 839 -17.22 -40.33 -9.00
C LEU A 839 -17.63 -41.64 -8.32
N THR A 840 -18.66 -41.65 -7.44
CA THR A 840 -19.13 -42.84 -6.72
C THR A 840 -19.72 -43.90 -7.65
N PHE A 841 -20.13 -43.54 -8.86
CA PHE A 841 -20.67 -44.45 -9.88
C PHE A 841 -19.59 -44.99 -10.83
N THR A 842 -18.35 -44.50 -10.76
CA THR A 842 -17.25 -44.96 -11.61
C THR A 842 -16.57 -46.22 -11.08
N LYS A 843 -15.81 -46.92 -11.95
CA LYS A 843 -14.97 -48.06 -11.53
C LYS A 843 -13.85 -47.65 -10.59
N SER A 844 -13.41 -46.42 -10.68
CA SER A 844 -12.34 -45.83 -9.84
C SER A 844 -12.78 -45.61 -8.39
N ALA A 845 -14.07 -45.56 -8.08
CA ALA A 845 -14.62 -45.42 -6.74
C ALA A 845 -14.15 -46.55 -5.80
N GLY A 846 -14.08 -47.80 -6.28
CA GLY A 846 -13.59 -48.91 -5.49
C GLY A 846 -12.15 -48.82 -5.04
N VAL A 847 -11.30 -48.08 -5.77
CA VAL A 847 -9.90 -47.85 -5.41
C VAL A 847 -9.78 -46.94 -4.14
N ILE A 848 -10.74 -46.03 -3.97
CA ILE A 848 -10.85 -45.11 -2.84
C ILE A 848 -11.70 -45.67 -1.71
N GLY A 849 -12.27 -46.92 -1.91
CA GLY A 849 -13.15 -47.52 -0.93
C GLY A 849 -14.58 -46.98 -0.97
N LEU A 850 -14.98 -46.32 -2.07
CA LEU A 850 -16.34 -45.81 -2.28
C LEU A 850 -17.15 -46.82 -3.06
N THR A 851 -18.47 -46.88 -2.76
CA THR A 851 -19.41 -47.81 -3.40
C THR A 851 -20.64 -47.06 -3.89
N LYS A 852 -21.41 -47.70 -4.79
CA LYS A 852 -22.64 -47.13 -5.32
C LYS A 852 -23.72 -47.05 -4.25
N LEU A 853 -24.39 -45.94 -4.15
CA LEU A 853 -25.50 -45.70 -3.25
C LEU A 853 -26.86 -45.78 -4.00
N PRO A 854 -27.93 -46.26 -3.35
CA PRO A 854 -29.26 -46.30 -3.94
C PRO A 854 -29.90 -44.93 -4.04
N ILE A 855 -30.89 -44.79 -4.89
CA ILE A 855 -31.60 -43.52 -5.12
C ILE A 855 -32.28 -42.98 -3.85
N MET A 856 -32.72 -43.89 -2.96
CA MET A 856 -33.29 -43.54 -1.67
C MET A 856 -32.34 -42.71 -0.79
N TYR A 857 -31.04 -42.95 -0.89
CA TYR A 857 -30.03 -42.17 -0.17
C TYR A 857 -30.01 -40.71 -0.67
N PHE A 858 -30.11 -40.47 -1.97
CA PHE A 858 -30.09 -39.11 -2.53
C PHE A 858 -31.34 -38.31 -2.15
N LEU A 859 -32.48 -38.96 -2.00
CA LEU A 859 -33.70 -38.33 -1.47
C LEU A 859 -33.49 -37.89 -0.02
N PHE A 860 -32.93 -38.77 0.81
CA PHE A 860 -32.56 -38.46 2.20
C PHE A 860 -31.54 -37.31 2.26
N LEU A 861 -30.47 -37.39 1.45
CA LEU A 861 -29.45 -36.37 1.35
C LEU A 861 -30.05 -35.01 1.00
N PHE A 862 -30.95 -34.93 0.06
CA PHE A 862 -31.62 -33.67 -0.31
C PHE A 862 -32.39 -33.07 0.85
N VAL A 863 -33.11 -33.85 1.64
CA VAL A 863 -33.85 -33.40 2.82
C VAL A 863 -32.90 -32.92 3.91
N VAL A 864 -31.83 -33.67 4.20
CA VAL A 864 -30.79 -33.29 5.17
C VAL A 864 -30.15 -31.97 4.81
N VAL A 865 -29.73 -31.80 3.56
CA VAL A 865 -29.11 -30.55 3.07
C VAL A 865 -30.09 -29.39 3.20
N LEU A 866 -31.36 -29.55 2.85
CA LEU A 866 -32.35 -28.48 2.97
C LEU A 866 -32.57 -28.07 4.43
N LEU A 867 -32.67 -29.02 5.35
CA LEU A 867 -32.81 -28.75 6.78
C LEU A 867 -31.53 -28.07 7.35
N TYR A 868 -30.37 -28.53 6.91
CA TYR A 868 -29.08 -27.91 7.28
C TYR A 868 -29.02 -26.44 6.84
N MET A 869 -29.41 -26.12 5.60
CA MET A 869 -29.42 -24.74 5.11
C MET A 869 -30.42 -23.87 5.89
N LEU A 870 -31.60 -24.44 6.25
CA LEU A 870 -32.57 -23.73 7.06
C LEU A 870 -32.03 -23.42 8.44
N LEU A 871 -31.47 -24.40 9.15
CA LEU A 871 -30.89 -24.23 10.48
C LEU A 871 -29.75 -23.25 10.46
N THR A 872 -28.87 -23.36 9.47
CA THR A 872 -27.75 -22.41 9.30
C THR A 872 -28.25 -20.97 9.13
N THR A 873 -29.32 -20.74 8.38
CA THR A 873 -29.91 -19.42 8.19
C THR A 873 -30.46 -18.86 9.51
N VAL A 874 -31.11 -19.70 10.32
CA VAL A 874 -31.61 -19.29 11.65
C VAL A 874 -30.44 -18.94 12.56
N VAL A 875 -29.43 -19.81 12.67
CA VAL A 875 -28.27 -19.57 13.53
C VAL A 875 -27.48 -18.34 13.05
N LYS A 876 -27.35 -18.13 11.74
CA LYS A 876 -26.76 -16.92 11.16
C LYS A 876 -27.46 -15.65 11.65
N THR A 877 -28.80 -15.65 11.62
CA THR A 877 -29.58 -14.51 12.09
C THR A 877 -29.38 -14.23 13.60
N VAL A 878 -29.30 -15.30 14.41
CA VAL A 878 -29.02 -15.20 15.85
C VAL A 878 -27.61 -14.66 16.09
N TYR A 879 -26.62 -15.19 15.35
CA TYR A 879 -25.23 -14.76 15.45
C TYR A 879 -25.08 -13.26 15.12
N GLN A 880 -25.71 -12.82 14.03
CA GLN A 880 -25.70 -11.41 13.61
C GLN A 880 -26.36 -10.48 14.65
N LYS A 881 -27.49 -10.89 15.23
CA LYS A 881 -28.13 -10.11 16.30
C LYS A 881 -27.28 -9.98 17.56
N LYS A 882 -26.49 -11.01 17.87
CA LYS A 882 -25.68 -11.06 19.09
C LYS A 882 -24.35 -10.33 18.94
N TYR A 883 -23.69 -10.44 17.78
CA TYR A 883 -22.33 -9.96 17.58
C TYR A 883 -22.23 -8.82 16.57
N HIS A 884 -23.32 -8.47 15.87
CA HIS A 884 -23.38 -7.41 14.84
C HIS A 884 -22.43 -7.62 13.67
N GLU A 885 -21.84 -8.80 13.55
CA GLU A 885 -20.92 -9.20 12.48
C GLU A 885 -21.26 -10.60 11.94
N LEU A 886 -20.83 -10.92 10.74
CA LEU A 886 -20.77 -12.29 10.21
C LEU A 886 -19.39 -12.57 9.64
N ILE A 887 -18.95 -11.74 8.68
CA ILE A 887 -17.69 -11.88 7.98
C ILE A 887 -16.77 -10.74 8.35
#